data_86dcfcb3cfd7a4e358d433bc5ce97276
#
_entry.id   86dcfcb3cfd7a4e358d433bc5ce97276
#
_cell.length_a   1.000
_cell.length_b   1.000
_cell.length_c   1.000
_cell.angle_alpha   90.00
_cell.angle_beta   90.00
_cell.angle_gamma   90.00
#
_symmetry.space_group_name_H-M   'P 1'
#
loop_
_entity.id
_entity.type
_entity.pdbx_description
1 polymer ?
#
loop_
_entity_poly.entity_id
_entity_poly.type
_entity_poly.pdbx_seq_one_letter_code
_entity_poly.pdbx_strand_id
1 'polypeptide(L)'
;MINDREDWTEMEHEKADIKKRMQYILNMRPVFNKEALFSDGTEYYRTPAEPKAGDTVTIKFRTQRNNVDYVYLVSQEQRVQMEICGTENGFDYYSAQVTIGEDIFRYYFEIQYGWVTCYYNNQGVCMKHESRMDFEIYPGFDTPRWAKGAVMYQIYVDRFLNGDPTNDVVTGEYHYIGDKSVQVEQWNKIPAVMGVREFYGGDLQGIMNKLDYLQDLGVEVIYLNPIFVSPSNHKYDCQDYDYVDPHYGRIVEDCNEGILLGDDDDNSHAWKYIKRVTDKKNLEASNELFAKLTAEIHRRGMKIILDGVFNHCGSFNKWMDRERIYENQEGYPKGAYVSADSPYRNFFSFNDPNAWPYNTSYDGWWAHDTLPKLNYEGSRELYDYILRVGQKWVSAPYNVDGWRLDVAADLGHSNDFNHQFWKDFRKAVKAANPNAIILAEHYGNPEGWLKGDEWDTVMNYDAFMEPLTWFLTGMEKHSDEYREDLLGNSEAFIGAMKTHMRALHMSALQTAMNELSNHDHSRFLTRTNHRVGRISYAGPEAASEGVNPAVMREAVTIQMTWPGAPTVYYGDEAGLCGFTDPDNRRTYPWGREDYQMIDFHRVMIRIHKKYEVLKTGSLGFLWNDYQGLCYARFSHDEQIIVIVNNQEEGREVEIRLEQAGISRLEDTKLKRVVMTSAVGFTEECKEYTAAAGILKITMPAFGAVVLHHKN
;
A
#
# COMPACT_ATOMS: atom_id res chain seq x y z
N MET A 1 76.26 46.18 12.18
CA MET A 1 76.22 44.91 11.42
C MET A 1 75.68 43.73 12.24
N ILE A 2 74.69 43.93 13.09
CA ILE A 2 74.06 42.82 13.86
C ILE A 2 72.57 42.71 13.59
N ASN A 3 71.88 43.73 13.04
CA ASN A 3 70.45 43.68 12.75
C ASN A 3 70.08 42.99 11.43
N ASP A 4 70.96 42.88 10.46
CA ASP A 4 70.61 42.31 9.14
C ASP A 4 70.46 40.76 9.13
N ARG A 5 71.04 40.05 10.11
CA ARG A 5 70.95 38.59 10.20
C ARG A 5 69.67 38.11 10.89
N GLU A 6 69.15 38.87 11.83
CA GLU A 6 67.88 38.55 12.50
C GLU A 6 66.67 38.77 11.54
N ASP A 7 66.67 39.87 10.77
CA ASP A 7 65.68 40.19 9.80
C ASP A 7 65.63 39.13 8.68
N TRP A 8 66.77 38.57 8.24
CA TRP A 8 66.80 37.52 7.23
C TRP A 8 66.27 36.19 7.75
N THR A 9 66.49 35.86 9.01
CA THR A 9 65.98 34.62 9.63
C THR A 9 64.47 34.70 9.88
N GLU A 10 63.92 35.82 10.29
CA GLU A 10 62.47 36.05 10.41
C GLU A 10 61.77 35.97 9.06
N MET A 11 62.33 36.58 8.02
CA MET A 11 61.77 36.57 6.65
C MET A 11 61.82 35.19 6.02
N GLU A 12 62.84 34.35 6.31
CA GLU A 12 62.90 32.96 5.88
C GLU A 12 61.89 32.07 6.64
N HIS A 13 61.66 32.31 7.92
CA HIS A 13 60.63 31.66 8.71
C HIS A 13 59.20 32.02 8.22
N GLU A 14 58.96 33.27 7.91
CA GLU A 14 57.69 33.76 7.37
C GLU A 14 57.41 33.17 5.98
N LYS A 15 58.41 33.12 5.10
CA LYS A 15 58.33 32.45 3.79
C LYS A 15 58.09 30.95 3.90
N ALA A 16 58.69 30.26 4.85
CA ALA A 16 58.50 28.86 5.10
C ALA A 16 57.09 28.58 5.65
N ASP A 17 56.55 29.48 6.47
CA ASP A 17 55.20 29.35 7.04
C ASP A 17 54.12 29.65 5.99
N ILE A 18 54.35 30.65 5.11
CA ILE A 18 53.53 30.93 3.97
C ILE A 18 53.49 29.72 2.99
N LYS A 19 54.66 29.13 2.71
CA LYS A 19 54.76 27.96 1.86
C LYS A 19 54.08 26.75 2.46
N LYS A 20 54.16 26.52 3.77
CA LYS A 20 53.41 25.49 4.48
C LYS A 20 51.89 25.76 4.45
N ARG A 21 51.48 27.00 4.65
CA ARG A 21 50.07 27.41 4.55
C ARG A 21 49.54 27.24 3.10
N MET A 22 50.32 27.63 2.07
CA MET A 22 49.97 27.43 0.69
C MET A 22 49.87 25.92 0.34
N GLN A 23 50.82 25.11 0.83
CA GLN A 23 50.81 23.67 0.62
C GLN A 23 49.65 23.00 1.38
N TYR A 24 49.30 23.50 2.55
CA TYR A 24 48.12 23.09 3.29
C TYR A 24 46.82 23.47 2.54
N ILE A 25 46.72 24.69 2.02
CA ILE A 25 45.59 25.18 1.22
C ILE A 25 45.47 24.37 -0.10
N LEU A 26 46.60 24.08 -0.77
CA LEU A 26 46.63 23.27 -2.00
C LEU A 26 46.25 21.80 -1.74
N ASN A 27 46.51 21.30 -0.52
CA ASN A 27 46.13 19.97 -0.09
C ASN A 27 44.81 19.96 0.70
N MET A 28 44.17 21.11 0.86
CA MET A 28 42.84 21.19 1.49
C MET A 28 41.85 20.42 0.60
N ARG A 29 41.45 19.27 1.09
CA ARG A 29 40.34 18.56 0.55
C ARG A 29 39.06 19.35 0.79
N PRO A 30 38.03 19.26 -0.06
CA PRO A 30 36.74 19.75 0.29
C PRO A 30 36.33 19.20 1.64
N VAL A 31 35.60 20.01 2.43
CA VAL A 31 35.00 19.53 3.69
C VAL A 31 34.14 18.30 3.35
N PHE A 32 34.32 17.23 4.11
CA PHE A 32 33.57 15.98 3.90
C PHE A 32 32.06 16.24 3.87
N ASN A 33 31.46 16.02 2.70
CA ASN A 33 30.04 16.26 2.46
C ASN A 33 29.28 14.94 2.58
N LYS A 34 28.64 14.72 3.71
CA LYS A 34 27.83 13.54 3.99
C LYS A 34 26.55 13.49 3.15
N GLU A 35 25.96 14.65 2.81
CA GLU A 35 24.72 14.77 2.08
C GLU A 35 24.84 14.28 0.62
N ALA A 36 26.05 14.24 0.10
CA ALA A 36 26.31 13.76 -1.26
C ALA A 36 26.45 12.25 -1.36
N LEU A 37 26.57 11.53 -0.23
CA LEU A 37 26.69 10.07 -0.20
C LEU A 37 25.33 9.43 -0.45
N PHE A 38 25.25 8.52 -1.46
CA PHE A 38 24.01 7.87 -1.77
C PHE A 38 24.19 6.51 -2.49
N SER A 39 23.40 5.54 -2.10
CA SER A 39 23.11 4.30 -2.80
C SER A 39 21.81 3.72 -2.28
N ASP A 40 21.12 2.94 -3.09
CA ASP A 40 19.92 2.20 -2.71
C ASP A 40 19.73 0.92 -3.55
N GLY A 41 18.56 0.31 -3.47
CA GLY A 41 18.21 -0.90 -4.21
C GLY A 41 17.53 -0.66 -5.55
N THR A 42 17.49 0.58 -6.07
CA THR A 42 16.90 0.87 -7.38
C THR A 42 17.80 0.42 -8.51
N GLU A 43 17.23 0.25 -9.72
CA GLU A 43 17.94 -0.24 -10.90
C GLU A 43 19.19 0.58 -11.27
N TYR A 44 19.20 1.88 -10.96
CA TYR A 44 20.36 2.72 -11.23
C TYR A 44 21.56 2.39 -10.32
N TYR A 45 21.31 2.07 -9.05
CA TYR A 45 22.35 1.76 -8.06
C TYR A 45 22.63 0.26 -7.90
N ARG A 46 21.71 -0.59 -8.37
CA ARG A 46 21.83 -2.06 -8.32
C ARG A 46 21.28 -2.67 -9.60
N THR A 47 22.15 -3.11 -10.51
CA THR A 47 21.76 -3.64 -11.83
C THR A 47 22.22 -5.08 -12.02
N PRO A 48 21.30 -6.05 -12.21
CA PRO A 48 19.85 -5.91 -12.15
C PRO A 48 19.34 -5.67 -10.71
N ALA A 49 18.23 -4.93 -10.56
CA ALA A 49 17.65 -4.65 -9.24
C ALA A 49 17.03 -5.90 -8.59
N GLU A 50 16.53 -6.83 -9.40
CA GLU A 50 15.90 -8.09 -8.99
C GLU A 50 16.66 -9.29 -9.56
N PRO A 51 17.88 -9.59 -9.04
CA PRO A 51 18.73 -10.64 -9.58
C PRO A 51 18.26 -12.03 -9.15
N LYS A 52 18.61 -13.02 -9.96
CA LYS A 52 18.47 -14.44 -9.64
C LYS A 52 19.79 -14.99 -9.11
N ALA A 53 19.74 -16.16 -8.48
CA ALA A 53 20.95 -16.89 -8.12
C ALA A 53 21.81 -17.16 -9.37
N GLY A 54 23.11 -16.91 -9.27
CA GLY A 54 24.06 -16.99 -10.37
C GLY A 54 24.26 -15.69 -11.16
N ASP A 55 23.39 -14.69 -10.99
CA ASP A 55 23.56 -13.40 -11.67
C ASP A 55 24.73 -12.60 -11.10
N THR A 56 25.40 -11.85 -11.98
CA THR A 56 26.36 -10.83 -11.58
C THR A 56 25.66 -9.49 -11.47
N VAL A 57 25.71 -8.91 -10.27
CA VAL A 57 25.09 -7.62 -9.96
C VAL A 57 26.14 -6.54 -9.88
N THR A 58 25.94 -5.44 -10.60
CA THR A 58 26.73 -4.21 -10.46
C THR A 58 26.09 -3.32 -9.40
N ILE A 59 26.81 -3.06 -8.32
CA ILE A 59 26.39 -2.18 -7.23
C ILE A 59 27.16 -0.86 -7.36
N LYS A 60 26.44 0.27 -7.33
CA LYS A 60 27.00 1.62 -7.43
C LYS A 60 26.85 2.40 -6.14
N PHE A 61 27.78 3.32 -5.92
CA PHE A 61 27.76 4.30 -4.83
C PHE A 61 28.13 5.68 -5.35
N ARG A 62 27.40 6.70 -4.95
CA ARG A 62 27.63 8.10 -5.36
C ARG A 62 28.19 8.91 -4.20
N THR A 63 29.12 9.81 -4.50
CA THR A 63 29.59 10.83 -3.57
C THR A 63 29.91 12.12 -4.32
N GLN A 64 30.11 13.25 -3.64
CA GLN A 64 30.60 14.46 -4.27
C GLN A 64 32.00 14.21 -4.87
N ARG A 65 32.34 14.93 -5.92
CA ARG A 65 33.66 14.84 -6.57
C ARG A 65 34.78 15.10 -5.58
N ASN A 66 35.77 14.23 -5.53
CA ASN A 66 36.92 14.28 -4.62
C ASN A 66 36.56 14.33 -3.12
N ASN A 67 35.43 13.81 -2.71
CA ASN A 67 34.90 13.89 -1.35
C ASN A 67 35.52 12.85 -0.41
N VAL A 68 35.87 11.68 -0.92
CA VAL A 68 36.35 10.53 -0.14
C VAL A 68 37.63 9.92 -0.73
N ASP A 69 38.38 9.19 0.08
CA ASP A 69 39.59 8.49 -0.37
C ASP A 69 39.27 7.15 -1.00
N TYR A 70 38.45 6.37 -0.31
CA TYR A 70 38.08 5.02 -0.72
C TYR A 70 36.64 4.73 -0.36
N VAL A 71 35.99 3.95 -1.21
CA VAL A 71 34.69 3.31 -0.95
C VAL A 71 34.90 1.81 -1.06
N TYR A 72 34.41 1.08 -0.07
CA TYR A 72 34.42 -0.39 -0.09
C TYR A 72 32.98 -0.91 -0.02
N LEU A 73 32.68 -1.89 -0.84
CA LEU A 73 31.52 -2.75 -0.69
C LEU A 73 31.91 -3.89 0.27
N VAL A 74 31.19 -4.00 1.37
CA VAL A 74 31.46 -4.99 2.41
C VAL A 74 30.26 -5.93 2.53
N SER A 75 30.50 -7.23 2.44
CA SER A 75 29.54 -8.30 2.70
C SER A 75 30.12 -9.25 3.76
N GLN A 76 29.35 -10.28 4.13
CA GLN A 76 29.82 -11.30 5.08
C GLN A 76 31.07 -12.04 4.56
N GLU A 77 31.21 -12.19 3.24
CA GLU A 77 32.26 -13.01 2.62
C GLU A 77 33.47 -12.19 2.15
N GLN A 78 33.26 -10.92 1.84
CA GLN A 78 34.30 -10.12 1.19
C GLN A 78 34.20 -8.62 1.48
N ARG A 79 35.34 -7.96 1.39
CA ARG A 79 35.47 -6.51 1.38
C ARG A 79 36.15 -6.11 0.08
N VAL A 80 35.41 -5.50 -0.83
CA VAL A 80 35.85 -5.14 -2.18
C VAL A 80 36.02 -3.64 -2.27
N GLN A 81 37.21 -3.16 -2.65
CA GLN A 81 37.38 -1.75 -3.00
C GLN A 81 36.65 -1.45 -4.28
N MET A 82 35.77 -0.44 -4.24
CA MET A 82 35.03 0.02 -5.41
C MET A 82 35.90 0.96 -6.26
N GLU A 83 35.73 0.87 -7.57
CA GLU A 83 36.44 1.72 -8.53
C GLU A 83 35.54 2.84 -9.04
N ILE A 84 36.13 4.03 -9.35
CA ILE A 84 35.39 5.12 -9.98
C ILE A 84 35.00 4.68 -11.39
N CYS A 85 33.69 4.59 -11.65
CA CYS A 85 33.15 4.23 -12.95
C CYS A 85 32.64 5.45 -13.76
N GLY A 86 32.58 6.63 -13.14
CA GLY A 86 32.19 7.88 -13.80
C GLY A 86 32.30 9.08 -12.87
N THR A 87 32.45 10.26 -13.46
CA THR A 87 32.37 11.54 -12.77
C THR A 87 31.48 12.47 -13.60
N GLU A 88 30.32 12.80 -13.07
CA GLU A 88 29.30 13.55 -13.77
C GLU A 88 28.57 14.51 -12.81
N ASN A 89 28.16 15.67 -13.29
CA ASN A 89 27.36 16.65 -12.54
C ASN A 89 27.91 16.97 -11.13
N GLY A 90 29.26 16.96 -10.97
CA GLY A 90 29.91 17.25 -9.70
C GLY A 90 29.93 16.08 -8.69
N PHE A 91 29.57 14.88 -9.13
CA PHE A 91 29.63 13.64 -8.34
C PHE A 91 30.57 12.62 -8.93
N ASP A 92 31.24 11.82 -8.07
CA ASP A 92 31.97 10.63 -8.42
C ASP A 92 31.08 9.41 -8.14
N TYR A 93 31.01 8.50 -9.11
CA TYR A 93 30.31 7.23 -9.03
C TYR A 93 31.30 6.10 -8.91
N TYR A 94 31.13 5.26 -7.90
CA TYR A 94 31.93 4.07 -7.67
C TYR A 94 31.10 2.84 -8.02
N SER A 95 31.74 1.76 -8.47
CA SER A 95 31.07 0.48 -8.75
C SER A 95 31.90 -0.71 -8.33
N ALA A 96 31.21 -1.78 -7.98
CA ALA A 96 31.74 -3.12 -7.79
C ALA A 96 30.78 -4.14 -8.37
N GLN A 97 31.31 -5.30 -8.78
CA GLN A 97 30.50 -6.43 -9.23
C GLN A 97 30.55 -7.55 -8.19
N VAL A 98 29.41 -8.16 -7.93
CA VAL A 98 29.26 -9.30 -7.04
C VAL A 98 28.41 -10.37 -7.72
N THR A 99 28.72 -11.64 -7.50
CA THR A 99 27.88 -12.76 -7.96
C THR A 99 26.95 -13.16 -6.83
N ILE A 100 25.64 -13.24 -7.09
CA ILE A 100 24.63 -13.58 -6.10
C ILE A 100 24.51 -15.10 -6.00
N GLY A 101 24.62 -15.63 -4.77
CA GLY A 101 24.40 -17.05 -4.46
C GLY A 101 22.91 -17.41 -4.33
N GLU A 102 22.65 -18.57 -3.75
CA GLU A 102 21.27 -19.02 -3.41
C GLU A 102 20.73 -18.34 -2.14
N ASP A 103 21.64 -17.93 -1.24
CA ASP A 103 21.31 -17.31 0.03
C ASP A 103 21.14 -15.78 -0.10
N ILE A 104 20.50 -15.17 0.92
CA ILE A 104 20.32 -13.71 1.00
C ILE A 104 21.70 -13.04 1.04
N PHE A 105 21.97 -12.17 0.07
CA PHE A 105 23.19 -11.39 0.02
C PHE A 105 23.03 -10.09 0.80
N ARG A 106 23.80 -9.92 1.89
CA ARG A 106 23.82 -8.72 2.73
C ARG A 106 25.06 -7.90 2.51
N TYR A 107 24.91 -6.59 2.38
CA TYR A 107 26.01 -5.67 2.16
C TYR A 107 25.76 -4.28 2.72
N TYR A 108 26.86 -3.57 2.95
CA TYR A 108 26.92 -2.16 3.29
C TYR A 108 28.14 -1.51 2.66
N PHE A 109 28.24 -0.18 2.76
CA PHE A 109 29.44 0.53 2.28
C PHE A 109 30.26 1.05 3.45
N GLU A 110 31.58 0.87 3.35
CA GLU A 110 32.57 1.50 4.22
C GLU A 110 33.24 2.62 3.45
N ILE A 111 33.23 3.84 3.98
CA ILE A 111 33.75 5.05 3.35
C ILE A 111 34.90 5.58 4.16
N GLN A 112 36.05 5.80 3.54
CA GLN A 112 37.23 6.35 4.17
C GLN A 112 37.51 7.78 3.69
N TYR A 113 37.68 8.70 4.64
CA TYR A 113 38.05 10.08 4.41
C TYR A 113 39.12 10.49 5.40
N GLY A 114 40.37 10.61 4.95
CA GLY A 114 41.53 10.86 5.84
C GLY A 114 41.62 9.78 6.92
N TRP A 115 41.49 10.21 8.18
CA TRP A 115 41.52 9.32 9.35
C TRP A 115 40.15 8.86 9.83
N VAL A 116 39.07 9.31 9.15
CA VAL A 116 37.69 8.99 9.51
C VAL A 116 37.17 7.87 8.63
N THR A 117 36.56 6.87 9.26
CA THR A 117 35.77 5.85 8.60
C THR A 117 34.32 6.06 8.99
N CYS A 118 33.42 6.07 8.01
CA CYS A 118 31.99 6.02 8.24
C CYS A 118 31.37 4.92 7.37
N TYR A 119 30.13 4.60 7.64
CA TYR A 119 29.38 3.53 6.99
C TYR A 119 28.13 4.09 6.33
N TYR A 120 27.64 3.37 5.31
CA TYR A 120 26.39 3.71 4.65
C TYR A 120 25.58 2.41 4.44
N ASN A 121 24.33 2.44 4.87
CA ASN A 121 23.35 1.34 4.76
C ASN A 121 21.95 1.92 4.59
N ASN A 122 20.87 1.15 4.81
CA ASN A 122 19.49 1.63 4.70
C ASN A 122 19.12 2.81 5.61
N GLN A 123 19.89 3.10 6.67
CA GLN A 123 19.73 4.33 7.47
C GLN A 123 20.33 5.57 6.81
N GLY A 124 21.19 5.37 5.82
CA GLY A 124 22.07 6.39 5.27
C GLY A 124 23.44 6.38 5.97
N VAL A 125 24.06 7.56 6.11
CA VAL A 125 25.41 7.69 6.72
C VAL A 125 25.37 7.46 8.22
N CYS A 126 26.21 6.56 8.74
CA CYS A 126 26.37 6.29 10.16
C CYS A 126 27.84 6.16 10.54
N MET A 127 28.17 6.49 11.81
CA MET A 127 29.54 6.37 12.35
C MET A 127 29.80 5.00 12.96
N LYS A 128 28.76 4.22 13.21
CA LYS A 128 28.82 2.86 13.73
C LYS A 128 27.96 1.97 12.84
N HIS A 129 28.54 0.90 12.34
CA HIS A 129 27.80 -0.10 11.55
C HIS A 129 26.79 -0.87 12.42
N GLU A 130 25.56 -1.00 11.91
CA GLU A 130 24.49 -1.81 12.49
C GLU A 130 23.99 -2.78 11.43
N SER A 131 24.34 -4.06 11.56
CA SER A 131 24.07 -5.09 10.55
C SER A 131 22.59 -5.30 10.23
N ARG A 132 21.69 -5.00 11.19
CA ARG A 132 20.24 -5.05 10.96
C ARG A 132 19.74 -4.06 9.89
N MET A 133 20.57 -3.07 9.55
CA MET A 133 20.25 -2.03 8.58
C MET A 133 21.01 -2.20 7.25
N ASP A 134 21.71 -3.33 7.08
CA ASP A 134 22.38 -3.64 5.83
C ASP A 134 21.40 -3.74 4.67
N PHE A 135 21.88 -3.46 3.46
CA PHE A 135 21.12 -3.75 2.24
C PHE A 135 21.03 -5.25 2.04
N GLU A 136 19.89 -5.70 1.57
CA GLU A 136 19.62 -7.11 1.32
C GLU A 136 19.19 -7.34 -0.13
N ILE A 137 19.66 -8.44 -0.71
CA ILE A 137 19.22 -8.96 -2.00
C ILE A 137 18.69 -10.36 -1.77
N TYR A 138 17.43 -10.56 -2.11
CA TYR A 138 16.78 -11.86 -2.09
C TYR A 138 16.82 -12.43 -3.51
N PRO A 139 17.59 -13.51 -3.78
CA PRO A 139 17.72 -14.05 -5.12
C PRO A 139 16.39 -14.56 -5.66
N GLY A 140 15.98 -14.07 -6.85
CA GLY A 140 14.74 -14.47 -7.50
C GLY A 140 13.47 -13.80 -6.93
N PHE A 141 13.61 -12.83 -6.02
CA PHE A 141 12.48 -12.03 -5.61
C PHE A 141 12.21 -10.93 -6.64
N ASP A 142 11.26 -11.19 -7.51
CA ASP A 142 10.78 -10.26 -8.52
C ASP A 142 9.27 -10.02 -8.35
N THR A 143 8.82 -8.82 -8.68
CA THR A 143 7.41 -8.43 -8.65
C THR A 143 6.92 -8.05 -10.04
N PRO A 144 5.62 -8.24 -10.35
CA PRO A 144 5.10 -7.90 -11.67
C PRO A 144 5.36 -6.43 -12.01
N ARG A 145 6.02 -6.19 -13.16
CA ARG A 145 6.41 -4.82 -13.54
C ARG A 145 5.23 -3.85 -13.62
N TRP A 146 4.06 -4.34 -14.04
CA TRP A 146 2.86 -3.52 -14.15
C TRP A 146 2.38 -2.98 -12.78
N ALA A 147 2.70 -3.68 -11.68
CA ALA A 147 2.26 -3.31 -10.34
C ALA A 147 3.17 -2.25 -9.68
N LYS A 148 4.41 -2.06 -10.20
CA LYS A 148 5.35 -1.09 -9.63
C LYS A 148 4.85 0.34 -9.84
N GLY A 149 4.48 1.01 -8.76
CA GLY A 149 3.91 2.34 -8.77
C GLY A 149 2.56 2.45 -9.51
N ALA A 150 1.82 1.36 -9.65
CA ALA A 150 0.52 1.40 -10.32
C ALA A 150 -0.51 2.16 -9.48
N VAL A 151 -1.29 3.02 -10.12
CA VAL A 151 -2.39 3.74 -9.47
C VAL A 151 -3.56 2.79 -9.28
N MET A 152 -3.82 2.41 -8.03
CA MET A 152 -4.89 1.49 -7.65
C MET A 152 -6.12 2.24 -7.15
N TYR A 153 -7.29 1.61 -7.28
CA TYR A 153 -8.56 2.14 -6.80
C TYR A 153 -9.36 1.02 -6.12
N GLN A 154 -9.58 1.16 -4.82
CA GLN A 154 -10.34 0.19 -4.02
C GLN A 154 -11.82 0.49 -4.07
N ILE A 155 -12.64 -0.52 -4.39
CA ILE A 155 -14.09 -0.42 -4.46
C ILE A 155 -14.74 -1.34 -3.42
N TYR A 156 -15.53 -0.74 -2.52
CA TYR A 156 -16.51 -1.44 -1.70
C TYR A 156 -17.81 -1.53 -2.49
N VAL A 157 -18.11 -2.70 -3.05
CA VAL A 157 -19.06 -2.87 -4.16
C VAL A 157 -20.47 -2.39 -3.81
N ASP A 158 -21.01 -2.80 -2.64
CA ASP A 158 -22.36 -2.42 -2.17
C ASP A 158 -22.59 -0.90 -2.11
N ARG A 159 -21.52 -0.11 -2.03
CA ARG A 159 -21.57 1.34 -1.80
C ARG A 159 -21.08 2.18 -2.97
N PHE A 160 -20.75 1.57 -4.10
CA PHE A 160 -20.21 2.29 -5.24
C PHE A 160 -21.29 2.80 -6.20
N LEU A 161 -22.08 1.92 -6.79
CA LEU A 161 -23.24 2.26 -7.63
C LEU A 161 -24.14 1.05 -7.80
N ASN A 162 -25.46 1.22 -7.62
CA ASN A 162 -26.48 0.26 -8.02
C ASN A 162 -26.69 0.36 -9.54
N GLY A 163 -26.30 -0.67 -10.27
CA GLY A 163 -26.42 -0.75 -11.74
C GLY A 163 -27.56 -1.65 -12.22
N ASP A 164 -28.03 -2.57 -11.37
CA ASP A 164 -29.11 -3.52 -11.65
C ASP A 164 -30.00 -3.74 -10.39
N PRO A 165 -31.03 -2.91 -10.17
CA PRO A 165 -31.89 -3.04 -8.98
C PRO A 165 -32.64 -4.38 -8.87
N THR A 166 -32.59 -5.23 -9.90
CA THR A 166 -33.27 -6.55 -9.87
C THR A 166 -32.51 -7.58 -9.04
N ASN A 167 -31.24 -7.33 -8.74
CA ASN A 167 -30.42 -8.21 -7.92
C ASN A 167 -30.33 -7.76 -6.45
N ASP A 168 -30.92 -6.64 -6.06
CA ASP A 168 -30.85 -6.08 -4.71
C ASP A 168 -31.29 -7.10 -3.65
N VAL A 169 -30.58 -7.11 -2.51
CA VAL A 169 -31.05 -7.78 -1.29
C VAL A 169 -32.30 -7.05 -0.79
N VAL A 170 -33.38 -7.77 -0.55
CA VAL A 170 -34.63 -7.19 -0.07
C VAL A 170 -34.71 -7.25 1.47
N THR A 171 -35.54 -6.36 2.04
CA THR A 171 -35.77 -6.38 3.50
C THR A 171 -36.43 -7.69 3.93
N GLY A 172 -35.83 -8.36 4.94
CA GLY A 172 -36.33 -9.64 5.44
C GLY A 172 -35.96 -10.84 4.58
N GLU A 173 -35.06 -10.71 3.62
CA GLU A 173 -34.67 -11.81 2.75
C GLU A 173 -34.06 -12.98 3.56
N TYR A 174 -33.31 -12.69 4.60
CA TYR A 174 -32.73 -13.63 5.57
C TYR A 174 -32.43 -12.93 6.89
N HIS A 175 -32.12 -13.71 7.92
CA HIS A 175 -31.69 -13.25 9.24
C HIS A 175 -30.16 -13.31 9.35
N TYR A 176 -29.52 -12.23 9.82
CA TYR A 176 -28.06 -12.16 9.98
C TYR A 176 -27.68 -11.30 11.20
N ILE A 177 -26.85 -11.88 12.09
CA ILE A 177 -26.37 -11.22 13.32
C ILE A 177 -27.49 -10.49 14.09
N GLY A 178 -28.47 -11.29 14.58
CA GLY A 178 -29.51 -10.85 15.51
C GLY A 178 -30.67 -10.07 14.90
N ASP A 179 -30.74 -9.89 13.57
CA ASP A 179 -31.90 -9.25 12.90
C ASP A 179 -31.91 -9.56 11.40
N LYS A 180 -32.91 -9.12 10.68
CA LYS A 180 -33.09 -9.35 9.25
C LYS A 180 -32.30 -8.40 8.38
N SER A 181 -32.01 -8.85 7.14
CA SER A 181 -31.46 -7.99 6.09
C SER A 181 -32.34 -6.78 5.82
N VAL A 182 -31.76 -5.65 5.49
CA VAL A 182 -32.45 -4.37 5.23
C VAL A 182 -31.99 -3.81 3.89
N GLN A 183 -32.94 -3.68 2.94
CA GLN A 183 -32.73 -2.91 1.72
C GLN A 183 -32.79 -1.42 2.06
N VAL A 184 -31.76 -0.66 1.71
CA VAL A 184 -31.71 0.78 1.92
C VAL A 184 -32.25 1.49 0.69
N GLU A 185 -33.44 2.11 0.83
CA GLU A 185 -34.08 2.82 -0.28
C GLU A 185 -33.40 4.14 -0.66
N GLN A 186 -32.77 4.80 0.30
CA GLN A 186 -32.11 6.09 0.09
C GLN A 186 -30.61 5.90 -0.04
N TRP A 187 -30.07 6.04 -1.27
CA TRP A 187 -28.65 5.91 -1.55
C TRP A 187 -27.73 6.68 -0.58
N ASN A 188 -28.15 7.85 -0.15
CA ASN A 188 -27.35 8.75 0.69
C ASN A 188 -27.55 8.56 2.19
N LYS A 189 -28.30 7.55 2.62
CA LYS A 189 -28.46 7.25 4.05
C LYS A 189 -27.09 6.93 4.63
N ILE A 190 -26.78 7.49 5.79
CA ILE A 190 -25.56 7.15 6.52
C ILE A 190 -25.71 5.74 7.13
N PRO A 191 -24.69 4.88 7.08
CA PRO A 191 -24.75 3.54 7.66
C PRO A 191 -25.09 3.58 9.16
N ALA A 192 -25.94 2.65 9.60
CA ALA A 192 -26.23 2.48 11.02
C ALA A 192 -25.02 1.89 11.76
N VAL A 193 -24.98 2.00 13.08
CA VAL A 193 -23.93 1.39 13.93
C VAL A 193 -23.78 -0.13 13.67
N MET A 194 -24.92 -0.82 13.46
CA MET A 194 -24.94 -2.23 13.00
C MET A 194 -25.23 -2.33 11.51
N GLY A 195 -24.49 -1.55 10.70
CA GLY A 195 -24.72 -1.40 9.27
C GLY A 195 -24.38 -2.63 8.42
N VAL A 196 -23.89 -3.72 9.02
CA VAL A 196 -23.51 -4.98 8.34
C VAL A 196 -24.67 -5.63 7.58
N ARG A 197 -25.91 -5.36 8.00
CA ARG A 197 -27.16 -5.88 7.40
C ARG A 197 -27.83 -4.91 6.42
N GLU A 198 -27.30 -3.70 6.27
CA GLU A 198 -27.86 -2.67 5.38
C GLU A 198 -27.23 -2.78 3.98
N PHE A 199 -28.07 -3.04 2.98
CA PHE A 199 -27.66 -3.19 1.61
C PHE A 199 -28.13 -2.00 0.78
N TYR A 200 -27.20 -1.36 0.09
CA TYR A 200 -27.46 -0.20 -0.77
C TYR A 200 -27.58 -0.59 -2.24
N GLY A 201 -27.30 -1.86 -2.57
CA GLY A 201 -27.51 -2.43 -3.89
C GLY A 201 -26.40 -2.13 -4.89
N GLY A 202 -25.25 -1.62 -4.47
CA GLY A 202 -24.10 -1.51 -5.37
C GLY A 202 -23.66 -2.87 -5.88
N ASP A 203 -23.31 -2.96 -7.19
CA ASP A 203 -23.10 -4.21 -7.90
C ASP A 203 -22.04 -4.14 -9.02
N LEU A 204 -21.74 -5.26 -9.66
CA LEU A 204 -20.77 -5.34 -10.76
C LEU A 204 -21.23 -4.58 -12.01
N GLN A 205 -22.55 -4.49 -12.26
CA GLN A 205 -23.08 -3.68 -13.34
C GLN A 205 -22.83 -2.18 -13.08
N GLY A 206 -22.97 -1.74 -11.85
CA GLY A 206 -22.65 -0.37 -11.43
C GLY A 206 -21.18 -0.04 -11.66
N ILE A 207 -20.28 -0.96 -11.31
CA ILE A 207 -18.83 -0.79 -11.61
C ILE A 207 -18.63 -0.70 -13.12
N MET A 208 -19.23 -1.58 -13.91
CA MET A 208 -19.14 -1.57 -15.36
C MET A 208 -19.61 -0.24 -15.96
N ASN A 209 -20.68 0.33 -15.43
CA ASN A 209 -21.23 1.63 -15.85
C ASN A 209 -20.31 2.81 -15.52
N LYS A 210 -19.34 2.62 -14.61
CA LYS A 210 -18.41 3.66 -14.16
C LYS A 210 -16.95 3.45 -14.61
N LEU A 211 -16.69 2.47 -15.46
CA LEU A 211 -15.33 2.23 -15.98
C LEU A 211 -14.76 3.44 -16.74
N ASP A 212 -15.60 4.22 -17.44
CA ASP A 212 -15.15 5.43 -18.11
C ASP A 212 -14.72 6.51 -17.11
N TYR A 213 -15.44 6.64 -15.97
CA TYR A 213 -15.04 7.52 -14.88
C TYR A 213 -13.68 7.13 -14.28
N LEU A 214 -13.50 5.83 -14.00
CA LEU A 214 -12.24 5.33 -13.44
C LEU A 214 -11.06 5.51 -14.41
N GLN A 215 -11.29 5.28 -15.70
CA GLN A 215 -10.30 5.51 -16.73
C GLN A 215 -9.94 7.00 -16.86
N ASP A 216 -10.93 7.90 -16.83
CA ASP A 216 -10.72 9.34 -16.87
C ASP A 216 -10.01 9.88 -15.62
N LEU A 217 -10.29 9.31 -14.45
CA LEU A 217 -9.54 9.59 -13.20
C LEU A 217 -8.07 9.17 -13.34
N GLY A 218 -7.77 8.19 -14.20
CA GLY A 218 -6.43 7.70 -14.48
C GLY A 218 -6.06 6.40 -13.76
N VAL A 219 -7.04 5.69 -13.22
CA VAL A 219 -6.87 4.39 -12.53
C VAL A 219 -6.20 3.37 -13.45
N GLU A 220 -5.24 2.62 -12.93
CA GLU A 220 -4.53 1.55 -13.62
C GLU A 220 -4.95 0.17 -13.10
N VAL A 221 -5.36 0.07 -11.84
CA VAL A 221 -5.75 -1.20 -11.19
C VAL A 221 -7.01 -1.00 -10.36
N ILE A 222 -8.01 -1.85 -10.52
CA ILE A 222 -9.19 -1.91 -9.68
C ILE A 222 -9.00 -3.02 -8.64
N TYR A 223 -9.06 -2.70 -7.36
CA TYR A 223 -9.13 -3.68 -6.28
C TYR A 223 -10.57 -3.73 -5.75
N LEU A 224 -11.20 -4.90 -5.84
CA LEU A 224 -12.52 -5.14 -5.29
C LEU A 224 -12.43 -5.77 -3.91
N ASN A 225 -13.11 -5.19 -2.92
CA ASN A 225 -13.44 -5.90 -1.69
C ASN A 225 -14.18 -7.19 -2.05
N PRO A 226 -14.32 -8.18 -1.12
CA PRO A 226 -14.84 -9.51 -1.47
C PRO A 226 -16.13 -9.48 -2.27
N ILE A 227 -16.22 -10.34 -3.29
CA ILE A 227 -17.38 -10.41 -4.20
C ILE A 227 -18.05 -11.79 -4.22
N PHE A 228 -17.50 -12.78 -3.52
CA PHE A 228 -18.05 -14.12 -3.49
C PHE A 228 -19.36 -14.18 -2.72
N VAL A 229 -20.16 -15.24 -2.94
CA VAL A 229 -21.43 -15.43 -2.23
C VAL A 229 -21.23 -15.27 -0.72
N SER A 230 -22.03 -14.43 -0.08
CA SER A 230 -21.83 -14.03 1.31
C SER A 230 -23.05 -13.30 1.86
N PRO A 231 -23.47 -13.54 3.12
CA PRO A 231 -24.67 -12.90 3.67
C PRO A 231 -24.48 -11.46 4.11
N SER A 232 -23.25 -10.98 4.34
CA SER A 232 -23.00 -9.59 4.72
C SER A 232 -22.80 -8.68 3.51
N ASN A 233 -22.90 -7.38 3.73
CA ASN A 233 -22.56 -6.40 2.71
C ASN A 233 -21.04 -6.25 2.49
N HIS A 234 -20.21 -6.63 3.50
CA HIS A 234 -18.74 -6.61 3.39
C HIS A 234 -18.16 -7.88 2.75
N LYS A 235 -18.90 -8.98 2.80
CA LYS A 235 -18.58 -10.30 2.20
C LYS A 235 -17.27 -10.97 2.67
N TYR A 236 -16.75 -10.58 3.85
CA TYR A 236 -15.63 -11.28 4.50
C TYR A 236 -16.07 -12.60 5.18
N ASP A 237 -17.35 -12.91 5.19
CA ASP A 237 -17.97 -14.14 5.65
C ASP A 237 -18.40 -15.03 4.48
N CYS A 238 -17.41 -15.46 3.68
CA CYS A 238 -17.61 -16.17 2.42
C CYS A 238 -18.46 -17.44 2.59
N GLN A 239 -19.49 -17.57 1.75
CA GLN A 239 -20.41 -18.67 1.68
C GLN A 239 -20.04 -19.68 0.59
N ASP A 240 -19.53 -19.21 -0.55
CA ASP A 240 -19.07 -20.05 -1.65
C ASP A 240 -17.94 -19.36 -2.44
N TYR A 241 -16.73 -19.93 -2.42
CA TYR A 241 -15.55 -19.40 -3.11
C TYR A 241 -15.55 -19.60 -4.63
N ASP A 242 -16.47 -20.42 -5.15
CA ASP A 242 -16.52 -20.74 -6.57
C ASP A 242 -17.37 -19.78 -7.39
N TYR A 243 -18.18 -18.94 -6.71
CA TYR A 243 -19.15 -18.09 -7.37
C TYR A 243 -19.19 -16.68 -6.83
N VAL A 244 -19.34 -15.74 -7.75
CA VAL A 244 -19.70 -14.36 -7.42
C VAL A 244 -21.13 -14.34 -6.86
N ASP A 245 -21.34 -13.51 -5.84
CA ASP A 245 -22.65 -13.35 -5.22
C ASP A 245 -23.69 -12.87 -6.23
N PRO A 246 -24.82 -13.56 -6.41
CA PRO A 246 -25.88 -13.14 -7.31
C PRO A 246 -26.43 -11.74 -7.05
N HIS A 247 -26.36 -11.25 -5.78
CA HIS A 247 -26.74 -9.89 -5.44
C HIS A 247 -25.73 -8.83 -5.92
N TYR A 248 -24.51 -9.23 -6.29
CA TYR A 248 -23.55 -8.40 -7.01
C TYR A 248 -23.52 -8.72 -8.50
N GLY A 249 -24.04 -9.91 -8.88
CA GLY A 249 -24.03 -10.46 -10.21
C GLY A 249 -25.36 -10.36 -10.93
N ARG A 250 -25.92 -11.51 -11.26
CA ARG A 250 -27.23 -11.64 -11.94
C ARG A 250 -28.11 -12.68 -11.29
N ILE A 251 -29.36 -12.30 -11.03
CA ILE A 251 -30.42 -13.21 -10.62
C ILE A 251 -31.30 -13.48 -11.85
N VAL A 252 -31.24 -14.68 -12.40
CA VAL A 252 -32.01 -15.11 -13.57
C VAL A 252 -33.18 -16.03 -13.19
N GLU A 253 -33.08 -16.66 -12.01
CA GLU A 253 -34.15 -17.46 -11.40
C GLU A 253 -34.45 -16.88 -10.01
N ASP A 254 -35.65 -16.42 -9.80
CA ASP A 254 -36.09 -15.84 -8.51
C ASP A 254 -37.46 -16.37 -8.10
N CYS A 255 -37.88 -16.08 -6.89
CA CYS A 255 -39.24 -16.34 -6.41
C CYS A 255 -39.83 -15.06 -5.81
N ASN A 256 -41.17 -14.91 -5.97
CA ASN A 256 -41.89 -13.74 -5.46
C ASN A 256 -42.16 -13.80 -3.96
N GLU A 257 -42.04 -14.99 -3.37
CA GLU A 257 -42.30 -15.28 -1.95
C GLU A 257 -41.03 -15.80 -1.28
N GLY A 258 -41.06 -15.95 0.04
CA GLY A 258 -39.98 -16.60 0.79
C GLY A 258 -39.05 -15.65 1.52
N ILE A 259 -39.49 -14.43 1.85
CA ILE A 259 -38.86 -13.56 2.88
C ILE A 259 -39.32 -14.00 4.28
N LEU A 260 -38.48 -13.76 5.27
CA LEU A 260 -38.80 -14.04 6.68
C LEU A 260 -39.81 -12.99 7.22
N LEU A 261 -40.96 -13.44 7.71
CA LEU A 261 -42.02 -12.58 8.22
C LEU A 261 -42.08 -12.56 9.76
N GLY A 262 -42.59 -11.48 10.35
CA GLY A 262 -42.76 -11.37 11.78
C GLY A 262 -41.50 -11.65 12.57
N ASP A 263 -41.56 -12.57 13.53
CA ASP A 263 -40.45 -12.95 14.41
C ASP A 263 -39.70 -14.21 13.92
N ASP A 264 -39.94 -14.63 12.66
CA ASP A 264 -39.23 -15.77 12.05
C ASP A 264 -37.75 -15.40 11.82
N ASP A 265 -36.84 -16.13 12.47
CA ASP A 265 -35.39 -15.99 12.40
C ASP A 265 -34.70 -17.26 11.85
N ASP A 266 -35.47 -18.29 11.45
CA ASP A 266 -34.96 -19.54 10.88
C ASP A 266 -34.65 -19.36 9.37
N ASN A 267 -33.39 -19.26 9.04
CA ASN A 267 -32.93 -19.10 7.66
C ASN A 267 -33.28 -20.30 6.74
N SER A 268 -33.62 -21.46 7.30
CA SER A 268 -34.13 -22.58 6.50
C SER A 268 -35.50 -22.26 5.84
N HIS A 269 -36.19 -21.21 6.31
CA HIS A 269 -37.41 -20.66 5.72
C HIS A 269 -37.17 -19.50 4.74
N ALA A 270 -35.94 -19.02 4.61
CA ALA A 270 -35.54 -17.91 3.75
C ALA A 270 -35.48 -18.33 2.26
N TRP A 271 -36.62 -18.82 1.72
CA TRP A 271 -36.69 -19.46 0.38
C TRP A 271 -36.23 -18.56 -0.75
N LYS A 272 -36.46 -17.25 -0.65
CA LYS A 272 -35.98 -16.30 -1.63
C LYS A 272 -34.46 -16.24 -1.66
N TYR A 273 -33.84 -16.08 -0.51
CA TYR A 273 -32.36 -16.10 -0.37
C TYR A 273 -31.78 -17.42 -0.84
N ILE A 274 -32.31 -18.55 -0.32
CA ILE A 274 -31.87 -19.89 -0.70
C ILE A 274 -31.93 -20.04 -2.24
N LYS A 275 -33.05 -19.71 -2.89
CA LYS A 275 -33.18 -19.79 -4.34
C LYS A 275 -32.13 -18.94 -5.07
N ARG A 276 -31.90 -17.71 -4.61
CA ARG A 276 -30.97 -16.79 -5.25
C ARG A 276 -29.52 -17.28 -5.17
N VAL A 277 -29.06 -17.81 -4.01
CA VAL A 277 -27.66 -18.14 -3.74
C VAL A 277 -27.30 -19.61 -3.95
N THR A 278 -28.28 -20.51 -4.19
CA THR A 278 -28.02 -21.93 -4.45
C THR A 278 -28.35 -22.40 -5.86
N ASP A 279 -29.17 -21.64 -6.59
CA ASP A 279 -29.51 -22.00 -7.98
C ASP A 279 -28.29 -21.76 -8.90
N LYS A 280 -27.84 -22.84 -9.54
CA LYS A 280 -26.66 -22.80 -10.40
C LYS A 280 -26.75 -21.82 -11.55
N LYS A 281 -27.97 -21.57 -12.08
CA LYS A 281 -28.15 -20.59 -13.17
C LYS A 281 -27.79 -19.17 -12.71
N ASN A 282 -28.19 -18.80 -11.48
CA ASN A 282 -27.83 -17.51 -10.89
C ASN A 282 -26.32 -17.40 -10.66
N LEU A 283 -25.73 -18.44 -10.08
CA LEU A 283 -24.31 -18.52 -9.77
C LEU A 283 -23.45 -18.43 -11.05
N GLU A 284 -23.83 -19.19 -12.10
CA GLU A 284 -23.12 -19.18 -13.38
C GLU A 284 -23.32 -17.85 -14.14
N ALA A 285 -24.53 -17.28 -14.14
CA ALA A 285 -24.80 -15.98 -14.74
C ALA A 285 -24.02 -14.85 -14.08
N SER A 286 -23.81 -14.93 -12.76
CA SER A 286 -22.99 -13.98 -11.98
C SER A 286 -21.51 -14.10 -12.34
N ASN A 287 -20.99 -15.32 -12.44
CA ASN A 287 -19.64 -15.58 -12.90
C ASN A 287 -19.40 -15.09 -14.34
N GLU A 288 -20.39 -15.27 -15.23
CA GLU A 288 -20.32 -14.76 -16.62
C GLU A 288 -20.28 -13.23 -16.66
N LEU A 289 -21.07 -12.55 -15.82
CA LEU A 289 -21.03 -11.09 -15.73
C LEU A 289 -19.67 -10.61 -15.24
N PHE A 290 -19.10 -11.29 -14.24
CA PHE A 290 -17.76 -10.96 -13.75
C PHE A 290 -16.68 -11.16 -14.82
N ALA A 291 -16.72 -12.25 -15.57
CA ALA A 291 -15.81 -12.47 -16.70
C ALA A 291 -15.92 -11.37 -17.75
N LYS A 292 -17.14 -10.87 -18.03
CA LYS A 292 -17.35 -9.72 -18.92
C LYS A 292 -16.80 -8.43 -18.36
N LEU A 293 -16.98 -8.18 -17.06
CA LEU A 293 -16.41 -7.01 -16.38
C LEU A 293 -14.88 -7.02 -16.46
N THR A 294 -14.24 -8.15 -16.16
CA THR A 294 -12.77 -8.28 -16.25
C THR A 294 -12.28 -8.05 -17.68
N ALA A 295 -12.94 -8.64 -18.68
CA ALA A 295 -12.59 -8.42 -20.07
C ALA A 295 -12.71 -6.94 -20.48
N GLU A 296 -13.72 -6.24 -19.97
CA GLU A 296 -13.93 -4.82 -20.26
C GLU A 296 -12.92 -3.91 -19.54
N ILE A 297 -12.50 -4.27 -18.31
CA ILE A 297 -11.40 -3.63 -17.59
C ILE A 297 -10.10 -3.77 -18.39
N HIS A 298 -9.78 -4.99 -18.83
CA HIS A 298 -8.59 -5.26 -19.63
C HIS A 298 -8.61 -4.54 -20.98
N ARG A 299 -9.77 -4.47 -21.65
CA ARG A 299 -9.92 -3.73 -22.90
C ARG A 299 -9.56 -2.25 -22.77
N ARG A 300 -9.74 -1.66 -21.58
CA ARG A 300 -9.32 -0.30 -21.25
C ARG A 300 -7.87 -0.19 -20.82
N GLY A 301 -7.11 -1.28 -20.79
CA GLY A 301 -5.72 -1.31 -20.33
C GLY A 301 -5.56 -1.29 -18.82
N MET A 302 -6.66 -1.45 -18.07
CA MET A 302 -6.64 -1.54 -16.60
C MET A 302 -6.47 -3.00 -16.15
N LYS A 303 -6.14 -3.19 -14.88
CA LYS A 303 -5.98 -4.47 -14.18
C LYS A 303 -7.03 -4.62 -13.09
N ILE A 304 -7.20 -5.85 -12.57
CA ILE A 304 -8.14 -6.14 -11.49
C ILE A 304 -7.53 -7.10 -10.47
N ILE A 305 -7.72 -6.81 -9.17
CA ILE A 305 -7.31 -7.62 -8.03
C ILE A 305 -8.56 -8.02 -7.25
N LEU A 306 -8.65 -9.28 -6.84
CA LEU A 306 -9.70 -9.79 -5.96
C LEU A 306 -9.22 -9.94 -4.52
N ASP A 307 -10.18 -9.90 -3.60
CA ASP A 307 -9.97 -10.17 -2.18
C ASP A 307 -10.17 -11.65 -1.87
N GLY A 308 -9.16 -12.28 -1.28
CA GLY A 308 -9.14 -13.69 -0.90
C GLY A 308 -9.24 -13.88 0.60
N VAL A 309 -10.43 -14.23 1.08
CA VAL A 309 -10.71 -14.48 2.49
C VAL A 309 -10.54 -15.96 2.78
N PHE A 310 -9.30 -16.40 3.00
CA PHE A 310 -8.97 -17.82 3.11
C PHE A 310 -8.68 -18.31 4.53
N ASN A 311 -8.56 -17.42 5.50
CA ASN A 311 -8.34 -17.77 6.90
C ASN A 311 -9.58 -18.41 7.56
N HIS A 312 -10.76 -17.95 7.21
CA HIS A 312 -12.07 -18.35 7.74
C HIS A 312 -13.12 -18.30 6.63
N CYS A 313 -14.29 -18.84 6.91
CA CYS A 313 -15.47 -18.66 6.05
C CYS A 313 -16.64 -18.09 6.86
N GLY A 314 -17.80 -17.90 6.26
CA GLY A 314 -19.01 -17.51 6.97
C GLY A 314 -19.76 -18.70 7.58
N SER A 315 -20.63 -18.45 8.56
CA SER A 315 -21.54 -19.47 9.13
C SER A 315 -22.53 -19.99 8.10
N PHE A 316 -22.84 -19.22 7.06
CA PHE A 316 -23.66 -19.60 5.90
C PHE A 316 -22.93 -20.49 4.89
N ASN A 317 -21.61 -20.66 5.01
CA ASN A 317 -20.81 -21.38 4.02
C ASN A 317 -21.33 -22.81 3.81
N LYS A 318 -21.42 -23.23 2.55
CA LYS A 318 -21.91 -24.57 2.14
C LYS A 318 -21.21 -25.75 2.84
N TRP A 319 -19.97 -25.56 3.31
CA TRP A 319 -19.23 -26.60 4.05
C TRP A 319 -19.63 -26.67 5.54
N MET A 320 -19.98 -25.53 6.14
CA MET A 320 -20.46 -25.44 7.52
C MET A 320 -21.96 -25.61 7.60
N ASP A 321 -22.70 -24.80 6.85
CA ASP A 321 -24.18 -24.74 6.76
C ASP A 321 -24.85 -24.61 8.14
N ARG A 322 -24.33 -23.73 9.00
CA ARG A 322 -24.94 -23.43 10.29
C ARG A 322 -26.35 -22.88 10.16
N GLU A 323 -26.56 -22.09 9.14
CA GLU A 323 -27.82 -21.41 8.88
C GLU A 323 -28.82 -22.26 8.06
N ARG A 324 -28.43 -23.51 7.74
CA ARG A 324 -29.28 -24.53 7.09
C ARG A 324 -29.80 -24.11 5.71
N ILE A 325 -28.98 -23.35 4.98
CA ILE A 325 -29.26 -22.86 3.63
C ILE A 325 -29.19 -24.02 2.62
N TYR A 326 -28.26 -24.96 2.81
CA TYR A 326 -27.97 -26.06 1.89
C TYR A 326 -28.53 -27.40 2.31
N GLU A 327 -28.95 -27.56 3.57
CA GLU A 327 -29.35 -28.86 4.18
C GLU A 327 -30.33 -29.67 3.35
N ASN A 328 -31.26 -28.96 2.68
CA ASN A 328 -32.34 -29.59 1.89
C ASN A 328 -32.26 -29.28 0.39
N GLN A 329 -31.13 -28.75 -0.09
CA GLN A 329 -30.97 -28.40 -1.49
C GLN A 329 -30.37 -29.55 -2.30
N GLU A 330 -30.99 -29.85 -3.44
CA GLU A 330 -30.50 -30.91 -4.36
C GLU A 330 -29.10 -30.54 -4.91
N GLY A 331 -28.20 -31.51 -4.86
CA GLY A 331 -26.84 -31.36 -5.37
C GLY A 331 -25.85 -30.76 -4.36
N TYR A 332 -26.28 -30.49 -3.11
CA TYR A 332 -25.43 -30.08 -2.02
C TYR A 332 -25.35 -31.14 -0.90
N PRO A 333 -24.15 -31.60 -0.51
CA PRO A 333 -23.98 -32.43 0.70
C PRO A 333 -24.35 -31.62 1.95
N LYS A 334 -24.75 -32.33 3.01
CA LYS A 334 -24.99 -31.71 4.33
C LYS A 334 -23.70 -31.08 4.86
N GLY A 335 -23.82 -29.87 5.40
CA GLY A 335 -22.71 -29.15 6.03
C GLY A 335 -22.19 -29.83 7.30
N ALA A 336 -20.99 -29.46 7.71
CA ALA A 336 -20.31 -30.03 8.88
C ALA A 336 -21.02 -29.71 10.20
N TYR A 337 -21.74 -28.61 10.29
CA TYR A 337 -22.61 -28.28 11.43
C TYR A 337 -23.78 -29.25 11.54
N VAL A 338 -24.39 -29.57 10.42
CA VAL A 338 -25.63 -30.36 10.34
C VAL A 338 -25.39 -31.84 10.70
N SER A 339 -24.29 -32.44 10.23
CA SER A 339 -24.07 -33.88 10.37
C SER A 339 -22.61 -34.26 10.62
N ALA A 340 -22.40 -35.23 11.53
CA ALA A 340 -21.09 -35.85 11.76
C ALA A 340 -20.55 -36.58 10.51
N ASP A 341 -21.44 -37.06 9.62
CA ASP A 341 -21.10 -37.75 8.37
C ASP A 341 -20.87 -36.81 7.19
N SER A 342 -20.85 -35.49 7.42
CA SER A 342 -20.56 -34.52 6.38
C SER A 342 -19.20 -34.78 5.74
N PRO A 343 -19.10 -34.69 4.38
CA PRO A 343 -17.79 -34.75 3.71
C PRO A 343 -16.88 -33.58 4.12
N TYR A 344 -17.45 -32.50 4.63
CA TYR A 344 -16.74 -31.31 5.07
C TYR A 344 -16.37 -31.31 6.56
N ARG A 345 -16.61 -32.43 7.28
CA ARG A 345 -16.42 -32.56 8.72
C ARG A 345 -15.02 -32.10 9.17
N ASN A 346 -13.99 -32.45 8.40
CA ASN A 346 -12.61 -32.15 8.72
C ASN A 346 -12.13 -30.79 8.23
N PHE A 347 -12.97 -30.03 7.54
CA PHE A 347 -12.68 -28.65 7.14
C PHE A 347 -12.69 -27.69 8.33
N PHE A 348 -13.24 -28.18 9.46
CA PHE A 348 -13.37 -27.44 10.70
C PHE A 348 -12.90 -28.29 11.89
N SER A 349 -12.49 -27.62 12.97
CA SER A 349 -12.20 -28.26 14.25
C SER A 349 -13.43 -28.16 15.14
N PHE A 350 -13.90 -29.33 15.67
CA PHE A 350 -15.02 -29.40 16.60
C PHE A 350 -14.56 -29.95 17.95
N ASN A 351 -14.92 -29.25 19.03
CA ASN A 351 -14.48 -29.55 20.36
C ASN A 351 -15.33 -30.64 21.09
N ASP A 352 -16.59 -30.85 20.66
CA ASP A 352 -17.47 -31.89 21.18
C ASP A 352 -17.95 -32.84 20.06
N PRO A 353 -17.38 -34.06 19.99
CA PRO A 353 -17.77 -35.05 18.98
C PRO A 353 -19.17 -35.66 19.19
N ASN A 354 -19.84 -35.37 20.31
CA ASN A 354 -21.16 -35.91 20.63
C ASN A 354 -22.30 -34.89 20.42
N ALA A 355 -21.98 -33.69 20.01
CA ALA A 355 -22.96 -32.60 19.90
C ALA A 355 -23.76 -32.60 18.58
N TRP A 356 -23.60 -33.57 17.69
CA TRP A 356 -24.42 -33.71 16.49
C TRP A 356 -25.82 -34.33 16.78
N PRO A 357 -26.80 -33.92 15.96
CA PRO A 357 -26.77 -32.97 14.86
C PRO A 357 -26.71 -31.50 15.32
N TYR A 358 -26.33 -30.62 14.41
CA TYR A 358 -26.24 -29.15 14.65
C TYR A 358 -25.18 -28.77 15.68
N ASN A 359 -23.95 -29.19 15.42
CA ASN A 359 -22.82 -29.06 16.36
C ASN A 359 -22.27 -27.61 16.36
N THR A 360 -22.46 -26.89 17.46
CA THR A 360 -21.99 -25.53 17.69
C THR A 360 -20.56 -25.43 18.26
N SER A 361 -19.89 -26.56 18.50
CA SER A 361 -18.58 -26.59 19.18
C SER A 361 -17.38 -26.38 18.24
N TYR A 362 -17.59 -25.81 17.07
CA TYR A 362 -16.51 -25.50 16.12
C TYR A 362 -15.69 -24.27 16.54
N ASP A 363 -14.45 -24.22 16.08
CA ASP A 363 -13.56 -23.09 16.31
C ASP A 363 -13.95 -21.93 15.37
N GLY A 364 -14.11 -20.73 15.94
CA GLY A 364 -14.29 -19.48 15.20
C GLY A 364 -13.03 -18.63 15.23
N TRP A 365 -12.77 -17.86 14.16
CA TRP A 365 -11.71 -16.88 14.16
C TRP A 365 -12.00 -15.80 15.21
N TRP A 366 -11.06 -15.57 16.12
CA TRP A 366 -11.22 -14.73 17.31
C TRP A 366 -12.48 -15.07 18.15
N ALA A 367 -12.86 -16.34 18.17
CA ALA A 367 -14.07 -16.87 18.84
C ALA A 367 -15.40 -16.31 18.28
N HIS A 368 -15.41 -15.74 17.06
CA HIS A 368 -16.64 -15.37 16.37
C HIS A 368 -17.29 -16.61 15.78
N ASP A 369 -18.49 -16.94 16.22
CA ASP A 369 -19.25 -18.08 15.73
C ASP A 369 -19.83 -17.89 14.32
N THR A 370 -19.88 -16.64 13.83
CA THR A 370 -20.24 -16.29 12.46
C THR A 370 -19.07 -16.43 11.47
N LEU A 371 -17.83 -16.63 11.97
CA LEU A 371 -16.61 -16.74 11.17
C LEU A 371 -15.86 -18.05 11.50
N PRO A 372 -16.39 -19.24 11.10
CA PRO A 372 -15.74 -20.52 11.30
C PRO A 372 -14.31 -20.54 10.76
N LYS A 373 -13.34 -20.91 11.63
CA LYS A 373 -11.94 -21.06 11.27
C LYS A 373 -11.73 -22.28 10.40
N LEU A 374 -11.01 -22.12 9.27
CA LEU A 374 -10.71 -23.24 8.36
C LEU A 374 -9.54 -24.07 8.86
N ASN A 375 -9.73 -25.40 8.92
CA ASN A 375 -8.77 -26.38 9.45
C ASN A 375 -7.97 -27.06 8.32
N TYR A 376 -7.00 -26.33 7.77
CA TYR A 376 -6.14 -26.82 6.69
C TYR A 376 -5.25 -27.98 7.10
N GLU A 377 -4.73 -27.99 8.34
CA GLU A 377 -3.90 -29.04 8.89
C GLU A 377 -4.69 -30.36 9.05
N GLY A 378 -5.99 -30.26 9.28
CA GLY A 378 -6.89 -31.41 9.40
C GLY A 378 -7.46 -31.90 8.08
N SER A 379 -7.32 -31.18 6.96
CA SER A 379 -7.93 -31.55 5.68
C SER A 379 -7.09 -31.19 4.47
N ARG A 380 -6.47 -32.21 3.88
CA ARG A 380 -5.78 -32.05 2.59
C ARG A 380 -6.72 -31.66 1.45
N GLU A 381 -7.99 -32.11 1.51
CA GLU A 381 -9.01 -31.74 0.51
C GLU A 381 -9.31 -30.23 0.54
N LEU A 382 -9.49 -29.66 1.74
CA LEU A 382 -9.65 -28.21 1.91
C LEU A 382 -8.42 -27.47 1.38
N TYR A 383 -7.24 -27.91 1.75
CA TYR A 383 -5.97 -27.34 1.29
C TYR A 383 -5.91 -27.25 -0.24
N ASP A 384 -6.10 -28.37 -0.90
CA ASP A 384 -6.06 -28.45 -2.35
C ASP A 384 -7.22 -27.68 -3.02
N TYR A 385 -8.36 -27.59 -2.33
CA TYR A 385 -9.50 -26.81 -2.82
C TYR A 385 -9.17 -25.31 -2.91
N ILE A 386 -8.62 -24.73 -1.85
CA ILE A 386 -8.29 -23.31 -1.85
C ILE A 386 -7.15 -22.99 -2.80
N LEU A 387 -6.17 -23.87 -2.97
CA LEU A 387 -5.16 -23.68 -4.04
C LEU A 387 -5.81 -23.64 -5.43
N ARG A 388 -6.82 -24.51 -5.70
CA ARG A 388 -7.57 -24.46 -6.97
C ARG A 388 -8.41 -23.19 -7.11
N VAL A 389 -8.98 -22.66 -6.03
CA VAL A 389 -9.67 -21.35 -6.03
C VAL A 389 -8.70 -20.25 -6.44
N GLY A 390 -7.50 -20.23 -5.82
CA GLY A 390 -6.43 -19.29 -6.15
C GLY A 390 -6.07 -19.31 -7.64
N GLN A 391 -5.98 -20.50 -8.25
CA GLN A 391 -5.71 -20.67 -9.69
C GLN A 391 -6.88 -20.32 -10.58
N LYS A 392 -8.10 -20.71 -10.19
CA LYS A 392 -9.31 -20.53 -11.00
C LYS A 392 -9.52 -19.09 -11.42
N TRP A 393 -9.50 -18.17 -10.48
CA TRP A 393 -9.81 -16.76 -10.73
C TRP A 393 -8.74 -16.01 -11.52
N VAL A 394 -7.48 -16.42 -11.42
CA VAL A 394 -6.38 -15.85 -12.23
C VAL A 394 -6.25 -16.49 -13.61
N SER A 395 -7.08 -17.51 -13.91
CA SER A 395 -7.14 -18.21 -15.18
C SER A 395 -8.35 -17.81 -16.02
N ALA A 396 -8.35 -18.17 -17.31
CA ALA A 396 -9.49 -17.98 -18.18
C ALA A 396 -10.73 -18.73 -17.64
N PRO A 397 -11.96 -18.16 -17.75
CA PRO A 397 -12.29 -16.93 -18.46
C PRO A 397 -12.13 -15.64 -17.63
N TYR A 398 -11.81 -15.74 -16.32
CA TYR A 398 -11.79 -14.60 -15.40
C TYR A 398 -10.55 -13.74 -15.57
N ASN A 399 -9.34 -14.36 -15.67
CA ASN A 399 -8.06 -13.70 -15.92
C ASN A 399 -7.76 -12.54 -14.95
N VAL A 400 -8.11 -12.68 -13.68
CA VAL A 400 -7.80 -11.67 -12.64
C VAL A 400 -6.28 -11.50 -12.52
N ASP A 401 -5.81 -10.29 -12.28
CA ASP A 401 -4.40 -9.94 -12.27
C ASP A 401 -3.72 -10.13 -10.90
N GLY A 402 -4.46 -10.55 -9.88
CA GLY A 402 -3.87 -10.84 -8.58
C GLY A 402 -4.88 -11.00 -7.44
N TRP A 403 -4.32 -11.27 -6.27
CA TRP A 403 -5.02 -11.44 -5.02
C TRP A 403 -4.57 -10.44 -3.96
N ARG A 404 -5.51 -9.83 -3.26
CA ARG A 404 -5.30 -9.31 -1.90
C ARG A 404 -5.73 -10.40 -0.93
N LEU A 405 -4.93 -10.71 0.05
CA LEU A 405 -5.16 -11.79 1.00
C LEU A 405 -5.57 -11.23 2.36
N ASP A 406 -6.79 -11.51 2.77
CA ASP A 406 -7.36 -11.10 4.04
C ASP A 406 -6.67 -11.80 5.22
N VAL A 407 -6.29 -11.04 6.25
CA VAL A 407 -5.62 -11.51 7.48
C VAL A 407 -4.62 -12.66 7.24
N ALA A 408 -3.76 -12.47 6.24
CA ALA A 408 -2.94 -13.54 5.66
C ALA A 408 -2.03 -14.25 6.70
N ALA A 409 -1.54 -13.52 7.70
CA ALA A 409 -0.69 -14.08 8.76
C ALA A 409 -1.44 -15.00 9.72
N ASP A 410 -2.77 -14.91 9.80
CA ASP A 410 -3.60 -15.70 10.71
C ASP A 410 -3.99 -17.07 10.14
N LEU A 411 -3.74 -17.31 8.83
CA LEU A 411 -4.14 -18.56 8.17
C LEU A 411 -3.41 -19.76 8.78
N GLY A 412 -4.18 -20.83 9.04
CA GLY A 412 -3.67 -22.04 9.69
C GLY A 412 -3.62 -21.93 11.21
N HIS A 413 -3.01 -22.90 11.88
CA HIS A 413 -2.91 -22.99 13.35
C HIS A 413 -1.46 -22.92 13.84
N SER A 414 -0.48 -22.91 12.93
CA SER A 414 0.93 -22.74 13.26
C SER A 414 1.65 -21.85 12.26
N ASN A 415 2.69 -21.17 12.72
CA ASN A 415 3.48 -20.27 11.87
C ASN A 415 4.17 -21.03 10.73
N ASP A 416 4.73 -22.19 11.00
CA ASP A 416 5.40 -23.01 9.97
C ASP A 416 4.41 -23.46 8.89
N PHE A 417 3.17 -23.81 9.30
CA PHE A 417 2.12 -24.15 8.35
C PHE A 417 1.71 -22.96 7.51
N ASN A 418 1.54 -21.78 8.11
CA ASN A 418 1.21 -20.54 7.43
C ASN A 418 2.20 -20.26 6.30
N HIS A 419 3.51 -20.27 6.61
CA HIS A 419 4.55 -20.07 5.61
C HIS A 419 4.51 -21.12 4.49
N GLN A 420 4.32 -22.42 4.84
CA GLN A 420 4.25 -23.47 3.82
C GLN A 420 3.03 -23.31 2.91
N PHE A 421 1.87 -22.95 3.47
CA PHE A 421 0.66 -22.70 2.70
C PHE A 421 0.87 -21.56 1.68
N TRP A 422 1.44 -20.44 2.10
CA TRP A 422 1.63 -19.31 1.19
C TRP A 422 2.67 -19.59 0.10
N LYS A 423 3.68 -20.41 0.36
CA LYS A 423 4.58 -20.90 -0.69
C LYS A 423 3.87 -21.74 -1.73
N ASP A 424 3.04 -22.66 -1.30
CA ASP A 424 2.25 -23.49 -2.22
C ASP A 424 1.17 -22.69 -2.96
N PHE A 425 0.55 -21.71 -2.29
CA PHE A 425 -0.40 -20.78 -2.89
C PHE A 425 0.26 -19.94 -3.98
N ARG A 426 1.42 -19.34 -3.66
CA ARG A 426 2.21 -18.60 -4.68
C ARG A 426 2.54 -19.48 -5.87
N LYS A 427 3.07 -20.68 -5.61
CA LYS A 427 3.40 -21.63 -6.68
C LYS A 427 2.19 -21.94 -7.56
N ALA A 428 1.03 -22.18 -6.98
CA ALA A 428 -0.21 -22.47 -7.69
C ALA A 428 -0.67 -21.27 -8.53
N VAL A 429 -0.72 -20.07 -7.95
CA VAL A 429 -1.15 -18.84 -8.61
C VAL A 429 -0.19 -18.47 -9.74
N LYS A 430 1.12 -18.46 -9.50
CA LYS A 430 2.13 -18.09 -10.50
C LYS A 430 2.25 -19.12 -11.64
N ALA A 431 1.91 -20.39 -11.38
CA ALA A 431 1.82 -21.40 -12.44
C ALA A 431 0.64 -21.14 -13.39
N ALA A 432 -0.46 -20.59 -12.89
CA ALA A 432 -1.63 -20.24 -13.69
C ALA A 432 -1.46 -18.87 -14.38
N ASN A 433 -0.93 -17.88 -13.66
CA ASN A 433 -0.64 -16.54 -14.17
C ASN A 433 0.67 -16.01 -13.54
N PRO A 434 1.82 -16.12 -14.23
CA PRO A 434 3.10 -15.67 -13.69
C PRO A 434 3.17 -14.16 -13.40
N ASN A 435 2.28 -13.36 -14.01
CA ASN A 435 2.20 -11.92 -13.80
C ASN A 435 1.13 -11.51 -12.74
N ALA A 436 0.48 -12.47 -12.07
CA ALA A 436 -0.43 -12.15 -10.99
C ALA A 436 0.33 -11.62 -9.78
N ILE A 437 -0.17 -10.54 -9.15
CA ILE A 437 0.37 -10.05 -7.88
C ILE A 437 -0.28 -10.79 -6.69
N ILE A 438 0.50 -11.02 -5.65
CA ILE A 438 0.02 -11.57 -4.36
C ILE A 438 0.33 -10.52 -3.29
N LEU A 439 -0.71 -9.80 -2.88
CA LEU A 439 -0.65 -8.70 -1.93
C LEU A 439 -1.36 -9.14 -0.64
N ALA A 440 -0.69 -9.04 0.50
CA ALA A 440 -1.26 -9.47 1.77
C ALA A 440 -1.72 -8.28 2.63
N GLU A 441 -2.81 -8.47 3.35
CA GLU A 441 -3.09 -7.66 4.52
C GLU A 441 -2.26 -8.20 5.69
N HIS A 442 -1.46 -7.31 6.28
CA HIS A 442 -0.67 -7.64 7.45
C HIS A 442 -0.35 -6.38 8.25
N TYR A 443 -0.52 -6.45 9.55
CA TYR A 443 -0.09 -5.44 10.51
C TYR A 443 1.27 -5.82 11.10
N GLY A 444 2.18 -4.87 11.20
CA GLY A 444 3.52 -5.11 11.73
C GLY A 444 4.55 -5.51 10.67
N ASN A 445 5.62 -6.19 11.06
CA ASN A 445 6.76 -6.49 10.19
C ASN A 445 6.48 -7.68 9.23
N PRO A 446 6.36 -7.46 7.91
CA PRO A 446 6.09 -8.52 6.94
C PRO A 446 7.34 -9.25 6.43
N GLU A 447 8.55 -8.90 6.91
CA GLU A 447 9.83 -9.40 6.39
C GLU A 447 9.89 -10.94 6.31
N GLY A 448 9.19 -11.63 7.24
CA GLY A 448 9.12 -13.10 7.28
C GLY A 448 8.54 -13.73 6.01
N TRP A 449 7.62 -13.06 5.33
CA TRP A 449 6.90 -13.53 4.15
C TRP A 449 7.39 -12.91 2.83
N LEU A 450 8.19 -11.83 2.90
CA LEU A 450 8.69 -11.12 1.72
C LEU A 450 10.08 -11.61 1.30
N LYS A 451 10.18 -12.92 1.02
CA LYS A 451 11.44 -13.58 0.62
C LYS A 451 11.45 -14.03 -0.85
N GLY A 452 10.39 -13.73 -1.60
CA GLY A 452 10.26 -14.08 -3.01
C GLY A 452 9.54 -15.40 -3.27
N ASP A 453 9.18 -16.15 -2.22
CA ASP A 453 8.52 -17.46 -2.32
C ASP A 453 7.10 -17.50 -1.72
N GLU A 454 6.63 -16.38 -1.12
CA GLU A 454 5.30 -16.25 -0.51
C GLU A 454 4.56 -15.03 -1.08
N TRP A 455 4.44 -13.92 -0.33
CA TRP A 455 3.79 -12.69 -0.81
C TRP A 455 4.72 -11.86 -1.68
N ASP A 456 4.15 -11.12 -2.63
CA ASP A 456 4.90 -10.12 -3.40
C ASP A 456 5.03 -8.80 -2.62
N THR A 457 3.98 -8.41 -1.89
CA THR A 457 3.88 -7.12 -1.19
C THR A 457 2.74 -7.13 -0.18
N VAL A 458 2.51 -5.97 0.46
CA VAL A 458 1.47 -5.79 1.49
C VAL A 458 0.66 -4.51 1.29
N MET A 459 -0.49 -4.43 1.95
CA MET A 459 -1.13 -3.15 2.28
C MET A 459 -0.19 -2.38 3.21
N ASN A 460 0.20 -1.17 2.80
CA ASN A 460 1.33 -0.48 3.40
C ASN A 460 0.93 0.37 4.61
N TYR A 461 0.53 -0.28 5.70
CA TYR A 461 0.12 0.39 6.92
C TYR A 461 1.30 1.05 7.63
N ASP A 462 2.32 0.27 7.98
CA ASP A 462 3.43 0.72 8.82
C ASP A 462 4.43 1.62 8.09
N ALA A 463 4.70 1.36 6.79
CA ALA A 463 5.65 2.13 6.00
C ALA A 463 4.99 3.25 5.17
N PHE A 464 3.70 3.55 5.40
CA PHE A 464 3.01 4.67 4.74
C PHE A 464 1.85 5.24 5.57
N MET A 465 0.73 4.50 5.72
CA MET A 465 -0.52 5.04 6.27
C MET A 465 -0.35 5.59 7.68
N GLU A 466 0.20 4.79 8.59
CA GLU A 466 0.34 5.15 10.01
C GLU A 466 1.26 6.36 10.23
N PRO A 467 2.52 6.37 9.75
CA PRO A 467 3.38 7.51 9.97
C PRO A 467 2.85 8.79 9.33
N LEU A 468 2.23 8.67 8.14
CA LEU A 468 1.68 9.82 7.43
C LEU A 468 0.47 10.44 8.13
N THR A 469 -0.44 9.59 8.64
CA THR A 469 -1.62 10.11 9.35
C THR A 469 -1.23 10.80 10.65
N TRP A 470 -0.28 10.25 11.41
CA TRP A 470 0.26 10.89 12.60
C TRP A 470 0.94 12.24 12.28
N PHE A 471 1.79 12.25 11.26
CA PHE A 471 2.54 13.46 10.89
C PHE A 471 1.62 14.61 10.46
N LEU A 472 0.64 14.33 9.59
CA LEU A 472 -0.23 15.39 9.04
C LEU A 472 -1.41 15.75 9.96
N THR A 473 -1.89 14.82 10.76
CA THR A 473 -3.14 15.02 11.52
C THR A 473 -3.02 14.80 13.03
N GLY A 474 -1.97 14.16 13.52
CA GLY A 474 -1.88 13.73 14.91
C GLY A 474 -2.89 12.64 15.29
N MET A 475 -3.68 12.14 14.33
CA MET A 475 -4.72 11.14 14.57
C MET A 475 -4.23 9.72 14.28
N GLU A 476 -4.71 8.78 15.08
CA GLU A 476 -4.61 7.36 14.81
C GLU A 476 -5.55 6.97 13.64
N LYS A 477 -5.20 5.92 12.89
CA LYS A 477 -5.92 5.51 11.65
C LYS A 477 -7.41 5.20 11.81
N HIS A 478 -7.87 4.80 13.01
CA HIS A 478 -9.30 4.61 13.31
C HIS A 478 -9.98 5.85 13.90
N SER A 479 -9.24 6.94 14.13
CA SER A 479 -9.68 8.11 14.91
C SER A 479 -9.99 7.81 16.38
N ASP A 480 -9.33 6.80 16.95
CA ASP A 480 -9.50 6.41 18.35
C ASP A 480 -8.54 7.16 19.29
N GLU A 481 -7.46 7.74 18.77
CA GLU A 481 -6.46 8.49 19.54
C GLU A 481 -5.98 9.74 18.80
N TYR A 482 -5.71 10.80 19.55
CA TYR A 482 -5.01 12.00 19.08
C TYR A 482 -3.73 12.22 19.86
N ARG A 483 -2.61 12.40 19.14
CA ARG A 483 -1.25 12.60 19.67
C ARG A 483 -0.68 13.91 19.16
N GLU A 484 -0.76 14.96 19.98
CA GLU A 484 -0.21 16.28 19.67
C GLU A 484 1.32 16.24 19.47
N ASP A 485 2.02 15.35 20.17
CA ASP A 485 3.48 15.18 20.08
C ASP A 485 3.94 14.53 18.75
N LEU A 486 3.03 13.89 18.01
CA LEU A 486 3.30 13.31 16.70
C LEU A 486 2.87 14.23 15.55
N LEU A 487 1.90 15.13 15.78
CA LEU A 487 1.48 16.12 14.79
C LEU A 487 2.67 17.00 14.39
N GLY A 488 3.02 16.98 13.10
CA GLY A 488 4.13 17.76 12.55
C GLY A 488 5.52 17.29 12.95
N ASN A 489 5.64 16.17 13.65
CA ASN A 489 6.94 15.62 14.05
C ASN A 489 7.60 14.88 12.88
N SER A 490 8.31 15.63 12.04
CA SER A 490 8.99 15.12 10.86
C SER A 490 10.11 14.14 11.15
N GLU A 491 10.79 14.28 12.30
CA GLU A 491 11.84 13.33 12.70
C GLU A 491 11.26 11.96 13.03
N ALA A 492 10.16 11.91 13.78
CA ALA A 492 9.43 10.69 14.07
C ALA A 492 8.90 10.05 12.79
N PHE A 493 8.32 10.85 11.87
CA PHE A 493 7.87 10.39 10.56
C PHE A 493 8.98 9.75 9.75
N ILE A 494 10.11 10.46 9.54
CA ILE A 494 11.25 9.95 8.75
C ILE A 494 11.84 8.69 9.40
N GLY A 495 11.94 8.67 10.74
CA GLY A 495 12.46 7.53 11.49
C GLY A 495 11.58 6.28 11.29
N ALA A 496 10.26 6.42 11.42
CA ALA A 496 9.30 5.35 11.19
C ALA A 496 9.35 4.86 9.74
N MET A 497 9.30 5.78 8.76
CA MET A 497 9.36 5.44 7.34
C MET A 497 10.63 4.65 6.99
N LYS A 498 11.82 5.11 7.41
CA LYS A 498 13.08 4.40 7.15
C LYS A 498 13.09 2.99 7.76
N THR A 499 12.56 2.86 8.98
CA THR A 499 12.52 1.58 9.69
C THR A 499 11.61 0.57 8.99
N HIS A 500 10.40 0.98 8.64
CA HIS A 500 9.39 0.07 8.08
C HIS A 500 9.60 -0.18 6.58
N MET A 501 10.03 0.83 5.80
CA MET A 501 10.35 0.64 4.38
C MET A 501 11.49 -0.38 4.17
N ARG A 502 12.47 -0.43 5.10
CA ARG A 502 13.53 -1.44 5.04
C ARG A 502 12.98 -2.86 5.06
N ALA A 503 11.96 -3.12 5.88
CA ALA A 503 11.36 -4.45 6.01
C ALA A 503 10.59 -4.92 4.75
N LEU A 504 10.27 -3.99 3.85
CA LEU A 504 9.56 -4.29 2.60
C LEU A 504 10.49 -4.70 1.44
N HIS A 505 11.79 -4.41 1.53
CA HIS A 505 12.72 -4.49 0.39
C HIS A 505 12.26 -3.65 -0.81
N MET A 506 13.14 -3.37 -1.77
CA MET A 506 12.80 -2.46 -2.88
C MET A 506 11.71 -3.03 -3.80
N SER A 507 11.74 -4.34 -4.09
CA SER A 507 10.78 -4.99 -4.99
C SER A 507 9.35 -4.93 -4.42
N ALA A 508 9.19 -5.31 -3.14
CA ALA A 508 7.91 -5.25 -2.46
C ALA A 508 7.45 -3.80 -2.21
N LEU A 509 8.38 -2.90 -1.86
CA LEU A 509 8.09 -1.49 -1.60
C LEU A 509 7.49 -0.79 -2.82
N GLN A 510 8.05 -1.01 -4.01
CA GLN A 510 7.55 -0.40 -5.25
C GLN A 510 6.14 -0.84 -5.63
N THR A 511 5.65 -1.95 -5.09
CA THR A 511 4.31 -2.49 -5.33
C THR A 511 3.40 -2.41 -4.11
N ALA A 512 3.90 -1.92 -2.97
CA ALA A 512 3.15 -1.81 -1.72
C ALA A 512 1.98 -0.84 -1.86
N MET A 513 0.81 -1.23 -1.34
CA MET A 513 -0.45 -0.49 -1.47
C MET A 513 -0.46 0.70 -0.52
N ASN A 514 -0.17 1.90 -1.04
CA ASN A 514 -0.14 3.15 -0.27
C ASN A 514 -1.53 3.76 -0.18
N GLU A 515 -2.23 3.51 0.90
CA GLU A 515 -3.58 4.00 1.16
C GLU A 515 -3.58 5.18 2.14
N LEU A 516 -4.49 6.13 1.94
CA LEU A 516 -4.85 7.14 2.95
C LEU A 516 -6.01 6.64 3.81
N SER A 517 -6.95 5.94 3.20
CA SER A 517 -8.12 5.34 3.81
C SER A 517 -8.37 3.96 3.20
N ASN A 518 -9.12 3.11 3.92
CA ASN A 518 -9.69 1.87 3.38
C ASN A 518 -11.00 1.52 4.10
N HIS A 519 -11.52 0.32 3.86
CA HIS A 519 -12.81 -0.11 4.38
C HIS A 519 -12.85 -0.39 5.90
N ASP A 520 -11.70 -0.46 6.57
CA ASP A 520 -11.58 -0.69 8.03
C ASP A 520 -11.24 0.57 8.82
N HIS A 521 -10.53 1.52 8.20
CA HIS A 521 -10.01 2.71 8.86
C HIS A 521 -10.90 3.93 8.62
N SER A 522 -10.83 4.92 9.50
CA SER A 522 -11.50 6.20 9.25
C SER A 522 -10.99 6.85 7.96
N ARG A 523 -11.81 7.64 7.30
CA ARG A 523 -11.37 8.37 6.10
C ARG A 523 -10.36 9.44 6.46
N PHE A 524 -9.33 9.60 5.63
CA PHE A 524 -8.25 10.56 5.91
C PHE A 524 -8.78 11.98 6.07
N LEU A 525 -9.74 12.39 5.23
CA LEU A 525 -10.34 13.73 5.36
C LEU A 525 -11.00 13.93 6.73
N THR A 526 -11.64 12.91 7.31
CA THR A 526 -12.18 12.96 8.68
C THR A 526 -11.08 13.17 9.71
N ARG A 527 -9.94 12.47 9.60
CA ARG A 527 -8.82 12.63 10.55
C ARG A 527 -8.26 14.06 10.59
N THR A 528 -8.44 14.85 9.52
CA THR A 528 -7.99 16.25 9.48
C THR A 528 -8.74 17.19 10.42
N ASN A 529 -9.84 16.74 11.01
CA ASN A 529 -10.58 17.53 12.01
C ASN A 529 -10.08 17.33 13.46
N HIS A 530 -9.07 16.46 13.66
CA HIS A 530 -8.46 16.14 14.96
C HIS A 530 -9.45 15.63 16.03
N ARG A 531 -10.60 15.09 15.61
CA ARG A 531 -11.64 14.62 16.52
C ARG A 531 -11.56 13.11 16.74
N VAL A 532 -11.31 12.70 17.97
CA VAL A 532 -11.47 11.31 18.39
C VAL A 532 -12.96 10.97 18.39
N GLY A 533 -13.35 9.88 17.70
CA GLY A 533 -14.75 9.51 17.59
C GLY A 533 -15.04 8.25 16.81
N ARG A 534 -16.23 7.70 17.09
CA ARG A 534 -16.88 6.64 16.31
C ARG A 534 -18.35 7.00 16.14
N ILE A 535 -19.01 6.51 15.10
CA ILE A 535 -20.41 6.79 14.82
C ILE A 535 -21.32 6.48 16.02
N SER A 536 -20.98 5.45 16.82
CA SER A 536 -21.79 4.98 17.94
C SER A 536 -21.91 5.98 19.09
N TYR A 537 -20.96 6.92 19.27
CA TYR A 537 -20.98 7.89 20.36
C TYR A 537 -20.71 9.33 19.94
N ALA A 538 -20.03 9.57 18.83
CA ALA A 538 -19.78 10.92 18.32
C ALA A 538 -20.90 11.40 17.36
N GLY A 539 -21.64 10.46 16.78
CA GLY A 539 -22.62 10.72 15.73
C GLY A 539 -21.98 10.89 14.34
N PRO A 540 -22.78 10.71 13.28
CA PRO A 540 -22.28 10.68 11.91
C PRO A 540 -21.84 12.05 11.37
N GLU A 541 -22.43 13.15 11.88
CA GLU A 541 -22.10 14.52 11.45
C GLU A 541 -20.69 14.91 11.88
N ALA A 542 -20.26 14.43 13.06
CA ALA A 542 -18.96 14.73 13.65
C ALA A 542 -17.77 14.34 12.74
N ALA A 543 -17.95 13.33 11.88
CA ALA A 543 -16.92 12.90 10.92
C ALA A 543 -16.61 13.94 9.84
N SER A 544 -17.55 14.85 9.55
CA SER A 544 -17.39 15.87 8.48
C SER A 544 -17.27 17.29 9.01
N GLU A 545 -17.48 17.53 10.31
CA GLU A 545 -17.35 18.85 10.92
C GLU A 545 -15.88 19.23 11.09
N GLY A 546 -15.49 20.42 10.59
CA GLY A 546 -14.16 20.99 10.81
C GLY A 546 -13.03 20.30 10.04
N VAL A 547 -13.33 19.50 9.01
CA VAL A 547 -12.32 18.86 8.15
C VAL A 547 -11.50 19.90 7.37
N ASN A 548 -10.24 19.58 7.08
CA ASN A 548 -9.33 20.45 6.35
C ASN A 548 -8.95 19.86 4.98
N PRO A 549 -9.62 20.28 3.87
CA PRO A 549 -9.27 19.79 2.54
C PRO A 549 -7.86 20.16 2.07
N ALA A 550 -7.20 21.15 2.68
CA ALA A 550 -5.83 21.50 2.33
C ALA A 550 -4.85 20.43 2.82
N VAL A 551 -5.03 19.92 4.05
CA VAL A 551 -4.24 18.79 4.58
C VAL A 551 -4.51 17.51 3.77
N MET A 552 -5.75 17.29 3.30
CA MET A 552 -6.04 16.19 2.37
C MET A 552 -5.23 16.34 1.06
N ARG A 553 -5.11 17.56 0.50
CA ARG A 553 -4.26 17.79 -0.69
C ARG A 553 -2.79 17.53 -0.43
N GLU A 554 -2.26 17.87 0.76
CA GLU A 554 -0.89 17.50 1.15
C GLU A 554 -0.70 15.99 1.19
N ALA A 555 -1.65 15.27 1.82
CA ALA A 555 -1.62 13.81 1.89
C ALA A 555 -1.65 13.15 0.51
N VAL A 556 -2.53 13.60 -0.38
CA VAL A 556 -2.61 13.11 -1.77
C VAL A 556 -1.32 13.43 -2.54
N THR A 557 -0.70 14.60 -2.30
CA THR A 557 0.59 14.93 -2.91
C THR A 557 1.67 13.94 -2.48
N ILE A 558 1.74 13.63 -1.18
CA ILE A 558 2.69 12.64 -0.67
C ILE A 558 2.34 11.25 -1.23
N GLN A 559 1.08 10.82 -1.18
CA GLN A 559 0.63 9.52 -1.68
C GLN A 559 1.06 9.28 -3.14
N MET A 560 0.85 10.28 -4.00
CA MET A 560 1.16 10.18 -5.44
C MET A 560 2.65 10.37 -5.77
N THR A 561 3.48 10.70 -4.79
CA THR A 561 4.91 10.92 -5.02
C THR A 561 5.82 10.03 -4.14
N TRP A 562 5.26 9.28 -3.18
CA TRP A 562 5.99 8.34 -2.33
C TRP A 562 6.27 7.02 -3.05
N PRO A 563 7.35 6.27 -2.70
CA PRO A 563 7.56 4.92 -3.23
C PRO A 563 6.40 3.97 -2.89
N GLY A 564 5.91 3.23 -3.88
CA GLY A 564 4.80 2.28 -3.74
C GLY A 564 3.70 2.52 -4.77
N ALA A 565 2.62 1.76 -4.68
CA ALA A 565 1.44 1.85 -5.52
C ALA A 565 0.37 2.71 -4.83
N PRO A 566 0.20 3.98 -5.25
CA PRO A 566 -0.81 4.86 -4.65
C PRO A 566 -2.20 4.28 -4.86
N THR A 567 -2.95 4.10 -3.78
CA THR A 567 -4.26 3.46 -3.78
C THR A 567 -5.32 4.39 -3.23
N VAL A 568 -6.29 4.73 -4.06
CA VAL A 568 -7.43 5.58 -3.70
C VAL A 568 -8.57 4.67 -3.22
N TYR A 569 -9.05 4.87 -2.00
CA TYR A 569 -10.29 4.27 -1.52
C TYR A 569 -11.48 5.03 -2.09
N TYR A 570 -12.45 4.32 -2.70
CA TYR A 570 -13.57 4.96 -3.39
C TYR A 570 -14.18 6.11 -2.58
N GLY A 571 -14.37 7.26 -3.22
CA GLY A 571 -14.95 8.44 -2.62
C GLY A 571 -13.98 9.35 -1.86
N ASP A 572 -12.73 8.96 -1.58
CA ASP A 572 -11.73 9.88 -1.03
C ASP A 572 -11.48 11.03 -2.01
N GLU A 573 -11.42 10.72 -3.31
CA GLU A 573 -11.31 11.72 -4.36
C GLU A 573 -12.53 12.62 -4.49
N ALA A 574 -13.69 12.17 -3.99
CA ALA A 574 -14.96 12.91 -3.99
C ALA A 574 -15.25 13.64 -2.67
N GLY A 575 -14.30 13.65 -1.72
CA GLY A 575 -14.42 14.35 -0.45
C GLY A 575 -15.29 13.63 0.60
N LEU A 576 -15.45 12.30 0.50
CA LEU A 576 -16.17 11.53 1.50
C LEU A 576 -15.47 11.58 2.86
N CYS A 577 -16.30 11.71 3.91
CA CYS A 577 -15.92 11.59 5.31
C CYS A 577 -16.54 10.33 5.92
N GLY A 578 -15.97 9.87 7.04
CA GLY A 578 -16.49 8.77 7.85
C GLY A 578 -15.48 8.36 8.90
N PHE A 579 -15.92 8.11 10.12
CA PHE A 579 -15.13 7.41 11.14
C PHE A 579 -14.85 5.97 10.67
N THR A 580 -14.13 5.19 11.45
CA THR A 580 -13.88 3.78 11.14
C THR A 580 -15.20 3.02 10.87
N ASP A 581 -15.13 1.83 10.31
CA ASP A 581 -16.29 1.03 9.95
C ASP A 581 -17.37 1.00 11.07
N PRO A 582 -18.64 1.01 10.68
CA PRO A 582 -19.21 1.03 9.32
C PRO A 582 -19.29 2.41 8.66
N ASP A 583 -18.95 3.51 9.33
CA ASP A 583 -19.18 4.87 8.87
C ASP A 583 -18.29 5.28 7.67
N ASN A 584 -17.07 4.74 7.56
CA ASN A 584 -16.20 4.93 6.40
C ASN A 584 -16.77 4.32 5.09
N ARG A 585 -17.76 3.42 5.20
CA ARG A 585 -18.42 2.70 4.10
C ARG A 585 -19.69 3.42 3.63
N ARG A 586 -19.71 4.76 3.67
CA ARG A 586 -20.77 5.57 3.07
C ARG A 586 -20.79 5.38 1.57
N THR A 587 -21.97 5.56 0.95
CA THR A 587 -22.11 5.45 -0.51
C THR A 587 -21.35 6.52 -1.25
N TYR A 588 -20.86 6.19 -2.45
CA TYR A 588 -20.25 7.17 -3.34
C TYR A 588 -21.24 8.32 -3.62
N PRO A 589 -20.84 9.59 -3.50
CA PRO A 589 -21.77 10.73 -3.54
C PRO A 589 -22.11 11.18 -4.98
N TRP A 590 -22.51 10.26 -5.86
CA TRP A 590 -22.86 10.58 -7.24
C TRP A 590 -23.80 11.78 -7.36
N GLY A 591 -23.38 12.80 -8.14
CA GLY A 591 -24.08 14.06 -8.33
C GLY A 591 -23.91 15.09 -7.22
N ARG A 592 -23.04 14.81 -6.23
CA ARG A 592 -22.72 15.70 -5.09
C ARG A 592 -21.24 15.65 -4.73
N GLU A 593 -20.42 15.26 -5.69
CA GLU A 593 -18.97 15.11 -5.53
C GLU A 593 -18.26 16.45 -5.28
N ASP A 594 -17.20 16.45 -4.50
CA ASP A 594 -16.24 17.55 -4.47
C ASP A 594 -15.38 17.53 -5.74
N TYR A 595 -15.82 18.27 -6.76
CA TYR A 595 -15.12 18.34 -8.05
C TYR A 595 -13.72 18.94 -7.95
N GLN A 596 -13.44 19.81 -6.97
CA GLN A 596 -12.10 20.36 -6.78
C GLN A 596 -11.14 19.25 -6.29
N MET A 597 -11.61 18.37 -5.42
CA MET A 597 -10.84 17.24 -4.93
C MET A 597 -10.64 16.17 -6.03
N ILE A 598 -11.67 15.90 -6.84
CA ILE A 598 -11.55 15.01 -8.01
C ILE A 598 -10.52 15.55 -9.00
N ASP A 599 -10.60 16.84 -9.36
CA ASP A 599 -9.68 17.45 -10.30
C ASP A 599 -8.24 17.44 -9.76
N PHE A 600 -8.07 17.63 -8.43
CA PHE A 600 -6.76 17.53 -7.83
C PHE A 600 -6.20 16.08 -7.90
N HIS A 601 -7.02 15.06 -7.62
CA HIS A 601 -6.60 13.66 -7.80
C HIS A 601 -6.21 13.36 -9.26
N ARG A 602 -7.00 13.82 -10.25
CA ARG A 602 -6.65 13.69 -11.67
C ARG A 602 -5.29 14.31 -12.00
N VAL A 603 -5.02 15.51 -11.48
CA VAL A 603 -3.74 16.19 -11.68
C VAL A 603 -2.61 15.38 -11.07
N MET A 604 -2.74 14.93 -9.82
CA MET A 604 -1.70 14.20 -9.12
C MET A 604 -1.46 12.80 -9.72
N ILE A 605 -2.51 12.09 -10.12
CA ILE A 605 -2.41 10.81 -10.84
C ILE A 605 -1.70 11.00 -12.19
N ARG A 606 -2.03 12.05 -12.94
CA ARG A 606 -1.35 12.38 -14.21
C ARG A 606 0.12 12.68 -14.00
N ILE A 607 0.49 13.42 -12.94
CA ILE A 607 1.89 13.70 -12.54
C ILE A 607 2.60 12.38 -12.20
N HIS A 608 2.01 11.54 -11.37
CA HIS A 608 2.55 10.22 -11.01
C HIS A 608 2.85 9.35 -12.24
N LYS A 609 1.89 9.25 -13.15
CA LYS A 609 2.03 8.45 -14.39
C LYS A 609 3.03 9.03 -15.38
N LYS A 610 3.21 10.35 -15.39
CA LYS A 610 4.10 11.05 -16.33
C LYS A 610 5.57 10.85 -15.99
N TYR A 611 5.93 10.81 -14.71
CA TYR A 611 7.31 10.78 -14.26
C TYR A 611 7.68 9.41 -13.71
N GLU A 612 8.48 8.64 -14.48
CA GLU A 612 8.88 7.27 -14.11
C GLU A 612 9.62 7.20 -12.77
N VAL A 613 10.33 8.27 -12.40
CA VAL A 613 11.02 8.38 -11.11
C VAL A 613 10.04 8.30 -9.91
N LEU A 614 8.76 8.61 -10.08
CA LEU A 614 7.75 8.45 -9.04
C LEU A 614 7.35 6.98 -8.84
N LYS A 615 7.52 6.14 -9.85
CA LYS A 615 7.25 4.69 -9.77
C LYS A 615 8.44 3.91 -9.23
N THR A 616 9.60 4.10 -9.83
CA THR A 616 10.77 3.23 -9.59
C THR A 616 12.04 3.97 -9.16
N GLY A 617 12.01 5.31 -9.08
CA GLY A 617 13.18 6.11 -8.71
C GLY A 617 13.56 6.03 -7.24
N SER A 618 14.75 6.49 -6.93
CA SER A 618 15.29 6.63 -5.58
C SER A 618 14.49 7.62 -4.72
N LEU A 619 14.57 7.47 -3.41
CA LEU A 619 14.02 8.40 -2.42
C LEU A 619 15.17 9.02 -1.60
N GLY A 620 15.23 10.34 -1.53
CA GLY A 620 16.17 11.07 -0.67
C GLY A 620 15.47 12.11 0.19
N PHE A 621 15.79 12.17 1.48
CA PHE A 621 15.27 13.20 2.38
C PHE A 621 16.18 14.42 2.33
N LEU A 622 15.63 15.59 2.01
CA LEU A 622 16.40 16.80 1.75
C LEU A 622 16.36 17.81 2.90
N TRP A 623 15.22 17.92 3.56
CA TRP A 623 15.01 18.85 4.67
C TRP A 623 13.79 18.44 5.49
N ASN A 624 13.86 18.70 6.77
CA ASN A 624 12.73 18.54 7.68
C ASN A 624 12.84 19.48 8.88
N ASP A 625 11.71 19.90 9.38
CA ASP A 625 11.53 20.57 10.67
C ASP A 625 10.11 20.34 11.20
N TYR A 626 9.71 21.07 12.23
CA TYR A 626 8.35 20.94 12.76
C TYR A 626 7.31 21.34 11.71
N GLN A 627 6.40 20.42 11.40
CA GLN A 627 5.35 20.53 10.36
C GLN A 627 5.90 20.79 8.95
N GLY A 628 7.16 20.46 8.70
CA GLY A 628 7.77 20.64 7.39
C GLY A 628 8.57 19.42 6.95
N LEU A 629 8.44 19.11 5.64
CA LEU A 629 9.11 17.97 5.03
C LEU A 629 9.54 18.31 3.61
N CYS A 630 10.75 17.91 3.23
CA CYS A 630 11.17 17.89 1.83
C CYS A 630 11.89 16.59 1.51
N TYR A 631 11.48 15.98 0.41
CA TYR A 631 12.13 14.80 -0.14
C TYR A 631 12.21 14.88 -1.66
N ALA A 632 13.07 14.05 -2.24
CA ALA A 632 13.20 13.89 -3.68
C ALA A 632 12.90 12.46 -4.12
N ARG A 633 12.29 12.33 -5.29
CA ARG A 633 12.29 11.12 -6.10
C ARG A 633 13.19 11.37 -7.29
N PHE A 634 14.15 10.50 -7.54
CA PHE A 634 15.13 10.80 -8.57
C PHE A 634 15.72 9.55 -9.25
N SER A 635 16.18 9.77 -10.45
CA SER A 635 17.08 8.90 -11.20
C SER A 635 18.37 9.67 -11.51
N HIS A 636 19.20 9.11 -12.37
CA HIS A 636 20.39 9.81 -12.87
C HIS A 636 20.06 11.13 -13.60
N ASP A 637 19.02 11.12 -14.41
CA ASP A 637 18.70 12.20 -15.35
C ASP A 637 17.51 13.07 -14.92
N GLU A 638 16.72 12.65 -13.93
CA GLU A 638 15.47 13.30 -13.61
C GLU A 638 15.24 13.36 -12.09
N GLN A 639 14.79 14.51 -11.60
CA GLN A 639 14.50 14.78 -10.19
C GLN A 639 13.11 15.38 -10.04
N ILE A 640 12.35 14.86 -9.09
CA ILE A 640 11.12 15.44 -8.55
C ILE A 640 11.38 15.80 -7.09
N ILE A 641 11.26 17.09 -6.76
CA ILE A 641 11.41 17.59 -5.39
C ILE A 641 10.02 17.89 -4.85
N VAL A 642 9.69 17.34 -3.72
CA VAL A 642 8.40 17.53 -3.03
C VAL A 642 8.65 18.23 -1.71
N ILE A 643 7.94 19.34 -1.49
CA ILE A 643 8.06 20.17 -0.28
C ILE A 643 6.66 20.29 0.32
N VAL A 644 6.53 20.06 1.62
CA VAL A 644 5.26 20.14 2.36
C VAL A 644 5.43 21.10 3.54
N ASN A 645 4.44 21.97 3.73
CA ASN A 645 4.33 22.88 4.86
C ASN A 645 2.95 22.74 5.50
N ASN A 646 2.83 21.90 6.52
CA ASN A 646 1.60 21.63 7.26
C ASN A 646 1.35 22.67 8.40
N GLN A 647 1.76 23.93 8.17
CA GLN A 647 1.53 25.04 9.09
C GLN A 647 0.41 25.95 8.62
N GLU A 648 -0.25 26.62 9.58
CA GLU A 648 -1.30 27.63 9.31
C GLU A 648 -0.76 28.90 8.64
N GLU A 649 0.55 29.08 8.64
CA GLU A 649 1.22 30.25 8.05
C GLU A 649 2.17 29.82 6.93
N GLY A 650 2.26 30.69 5.93
CA GLY A 650 3.29 30.57 4.89
C GLY A 650 4.67 30.92 5.43
N ARG A 651 5.71 30.28 4.87
CA ARG A 651 7.10 30.50 5.32
C ARG A 651 8.12 30.35 4.20
N GLU A 652 9.28 30.98 4.36
CA GLU A 652 10.45 30.72 3.53
C GLU A 652 11.21 29.51 4.05
N VAL A 653 11.68 28.66 3.13
CA VAL A 653 12.53 27.52 3.43
C VAL A 653 13.75 27.52 2.52
N GLU A 654 14.89 27.04 3.08
CA GLU A 654 16.16 26.87 2.38
C GLU A 654 16.52 25.37 2.38
N ILE A 655 16.67 24.78 1.20
CA ILE A 655 16.80 23.35 1.02
C ILE A 655 18.07 23.03 0.23
N ARG A 656 18.88 22.12 0.74
CA ARG A 656 20.03 21.57 0.04
C ARG A 656 19.63 20.37 -0.81
N LEU A 657 20.08 20.33 -2.05
CA LEU A 657 19.61 19.37 -3.05
C LEU A 657 20.62 18.26 -3.38
N GLU A 658 21.77 18.19 -2.70
CA GLU A 658 22.83 17.23 -3.07
C GLU A 658 22.39 15.77 -2.96
N GLN A 659 21.55 15.45 -1.98
CA GLN A 659 21.05 14.08 -1.84
C GLN A 659 20.17 13.67 -3.03
N ALA A 660 19.49 14.62 -3.67
CA ALA A 660 18.76 14.42 -4.92
C ALA A 660 19.65 14.32 -6.17
N GLY A 661 20.99 14.40 -6.03
CA GLY A 661 21.91 14.40 -7.16
C GLY A 661 22.08 15.75 -7.86
N ILE A 662 21.66 16.84 -7.22
CA ILE A 662 21.85 18.20 -7.71
C ILE A 662 23.08 18.82 -7.05
N SER A 663 24.08 19.16 -7.85
CA SER A 663 25.39 19.60 -7.40
C SER A 663 25.41 21.03 -6.92
N ARG A 664 26.39 21.35 -6.03
CA ARG A 664 26.74 22.73 -5.67
C ARG A 664 27.55 23.49 -6.73
N LEU A 665 27.98 22.82 -7.78
CA LEU A 665 28.93 23.43 -8.73
C LEU A 665 28.26 24.36 -9.74
N GLU A 666 26.96 24.18 -9.96
CA GLU A 666 26.19 24.92 -10.98
C GLU A 666 24.83 25.32 -10.43
N ASP A 667 24.29 26.42 -10.99
CA ASP A 667 22.92 26.81 -10.73
C ASP A 667 21.95 25.90 -11.49
N THR A 668 20.99 25.34 -10.78
CA THR A 668 20.02 24.40 -11.34
C THR A 668 18.64 25.03 -11.41
N LYS A 669 17.97 24.86 -12.56
CA LYS A 669 16.60 25.32 -12.76
C LYS A 669 15.60 24.21 -12.45
N LEU A 670 14.61 24.55 -11.63
CA LEU A 670 13.52 23.69 -11.20
C LEU A 670 12.20 24.28 -11.67
N LYS A 671 11.36 23.50 -12.33
CA LYS A 671 10.04 23.92 -12.80
C LYS A 671 8.96 23.42 -11.86
N ARG A 672 8.10 24.33 -11.38
CA ARG A 672 6.91 23.94 -10.61
C ARG A 672 5.94 23.17 -11.51
N VAL A 673 5.53 21.99 -11.04
CA VAL A 673 4.54 21.13 -11.69
C VAL A 673 3.16 21.40 -11.11
N VAL A 674 3.08 21.44 -9.77
CA VAL A 674 1.86 21.75 -9.03
C VAL A 674 2.21 22.39 -7.70
N MET A 675 1.30 23.23 -7.18
CA MET A 675 1.37 23.79 -5.83
C MET A 675 -0.02 23.78 -5.22
N THR A 676 -0.13 23.32 -3.98
CA THR A 676 -1.35 23.41 -3.16
C THR A 676 -1.24 24.53 -2.13
N SER A 677 -2.36 24.93 -1.57
CA SER A 677 -2.46 25.93 -0.51
C SER A 677 -3.75 25.71 0.31
N ALA A 678 -3.97 26.50 1.34
CA ALA A 678 -5.20 26.47 2.12
C ALA A 678 -6.48 26.57 1.26
N VAL A 679 -6.42 27.30 0.13
CA VAL A 679 -7.62 27.61 -0.69
C VAL A 679 -7.77 26.76 -1.96
N GLY A 680 -6.77 25.95 -2.33
CA GLY A 680 -6.84 25.15 -3.55
C GLY A 680 -5.48 24.75 -4.09
N PHE A 681 -5.40 24.57 -5.41
CA PHE A 681 -4.15 24.21 -6.08
C PHE A 681 -4.00 24.94 -7.41
N THR A 682 -2.78 24.95 -7.96
CA THR A 682 -2.45 25.51 -9.27
C THR A 682 -1.38 24.70 -9.99
N GLU A 683 -1.53 24.56 -11.30
CA GLU A 683 -0.54 23.99 -12.22
C GLU A 683 0.25 25.08 -12.98
N GLU A 684 0.11 26.34 -12.56
CA GLU A 684 0.87 27.42 -13.17
C GLU A 684 2.36 27.14 -13.09
N CYS A 685 3.03 27.07 -14.25
CA CYS A 685 4.46 26.83 -14.34
C CYS A 685 5.24 28.04 -13.82
N LYS A 686 6.07 27.83 -12.83
CA LYS A 686 7.01 28.81 -12.31
C LYS A 686 8.39 28.19 -12.23
N GLU A 687 9.41 28.91 -12.68
CA GLU A 687 10.80 28.47 -12.59
C GLU A 687 11.44 29.01 -11.30
N TYR A 688 12.18 28.15 -10.61
CA TYR A 688 13.01 28.47 -9.47
C TYR A 688 14.45 28.14 -9.80
N THR A 689 15.40 28.89 -9.23
CA THR A 689 16.82 28.61 -9.38
C THR A 689 17.38 28.17 -8.04
N ALA A 690 17.96 26.96 -8.00
CA ALA A 690 18.79 26.52 -6.90
C ALA A 690 20.21 27.02 -7.15
N ALA A 691 20.61 28.07 -6.42
CA ALA A 691 21.94 28.61 -6.54
C ALA A 691 22.95 27.80 -5.74
N ALA A 692 24.00 27.33 -6.37
CA ALA A 692 25.00 26.45 -5.74
C ALA A 692 24.37 25.26 -4.98
N GLY A 693 23.35 24.60 -5.57
CA GLY A 693 22.65 23.47 -4.97
C GLY A 693 21.69 23.80 -3.82
N ILE A 694 21.41 25.10 -3.58
CA ILE A 694 20.52 25.56 -2.51
C ILE A 694 19.28 26.20 -3.13
N LEU A 695 18.13 25.61 -2.85
CA LEU A 695 16.82 26.14 -3.23
C LEU A 695 16.26 27.01 -2.10
N LYS A 696 15.86 28.25 -2.44
CA LYS A 696 15.08 29.14 -1.56
C LYS A 696 13.68 29.29 -2.14
N ILE A 697 12.67 28.95 -1.33
CA ILE A 697 11.27 28.99 -1.78
C ILE A 697 10.34 29.43 -0.66
N THR A 698 9.33 30.22 -1.01
CA THR A 698 8.23 30.57 -0.12
C THR A 698 7.12 29.54 -0.27
N MET A 699 6.80 28.84 0.81
CA MET A 699 5.73 27.87 0.92
C MET A 699 4.44 28.54 1.41
N PRO A 700 3.28 28.22 0.82
CA PRO A 700 1.99 28.66 1.35
C PRO A 700 1.63 27.92 2.64
N ALA A 701 0.64 28.45 3.39
CA ALA A 701 0.00 27.75 4.50
C ALA A 701 -0.70 26.47 4.00
N PHE A 702 -0.59 25.39 4.73
CA PHE A 702 -1.16 24.09 4.39
C PHE A 702 -0.91 23.74 2.91
N GLY A 703 0.36 23.78 2.49
CA GLY A 703 0.72 23.69 1.08
C GLY A 703 1.82 22.68 0.78
N ALA A 704 1.66 22.02 -0.35
CA ALA A 704 2.67 21.17 -0.95
C ALA A 704 3.09 21.74 -2.33
N VAL A 705 4.36 21.58 -2.67
CA VAL A 705 4.92 21.98 -3.97
C VAL A 705 5.66 20.80 -4.58
N VAL A 706 5.40 20.53 -5.84
CA VAL A 706 6.15 19.55 -6.64
C VAL A 706 6.96 20.30 -7.70
N LEU A 707 8.27 20.14 -7.65
CA LEU A 707 9.22 20.73 -8.60
C LEU A 707 9.86 19.62 -9.42
N HIS A 708 10.10 19.89 -10.69
CA HIS A 708 10.74 18.97 -11.62
C HIS A 708 12.02 19.58 -12.19
N HIS A 709 13.06 18.75 -12.25
CA HIS A 709 14.30 19.02 -12.97
C HIS A 709 14.64 17.83 -13.86
N LYS A 710 15.18 18.12 -15.02
CA LYS A 710 15.74 17.09 -15.92
C LYS A 710 17.05 17.63 -16.47
N ASN A 711 18.11 16.81 -16.32
CA ASN A 711 19.47 17.09 -16.82
C ASN A 711 19.52 17.19 -18.34
#